data_7dda76cd356668dfb47e591919de2a3f
#
_entry.id   7dda76cd356668dfb47e591919de2a3f
#
_cell.length_a   1.000
_cell.length_b   1.000
_cell.length_c   1.000
_cell.angle_alpha   90.00
_cell.angle_beta   90.00
_cell.angle_gamma   90.00
#
_symmetry.space_group_name_H-M   'P 1'
#
loop_
_entity.id
_entity.type
_entity.pdbx_description
1 polymer ?
#
loop_
_entity_poly.entity_id
_entity_poly.type
_entity_poly.pdbx_seq_one_letter_code
_entity_poly.pdbx_strand_id
1 'polypeptide(L)'
;MKKLFLVDAYALIFKYYYAFMGRPMRNRAGMNTSVVFGFTKFLRDIQKREHPDLLGVAFDPKGGSFRREIFPEYKANRAETPEDILLSVPYVKRIVEAMCIPVLEVPGYEADDVIGTLAHKGVEAGYDVFMVTPDKDYGQLVCDNCKIYKQKGNDGIEIVGREAIREKYGIENPQLVRDILALWGDASDNIPGVPGIGEKTACKLVQEWGTVENILQNADRIKSRQGEKIAEWGDKLLLAKRLTTICLDVPIDFREEDLTVCAPRIDELKALFAELDFRMFLNDLTNLAPAEPLPEGPRQEAQTQLAEVARAKSAAAKKAALAGQGDLFAPAAEPGESPASDRGSAPSDEQTAESEEFATAQTTPHAYTIVRTVQELEAVLREVAACPEFCFDTETTGFDIFNDRIVGLSLAVRPYEAWYIPFNESNTAEYAALIRPLFADGKIAKIGQNIKFDLMVLARLGVEIRGRLYDTMILHYLLDPESRHNMDALAMRYLNYRPISITSLIGKGARQLTMDMISLERVAEYAAEDADVTLRLKQVLWPKVEELDLAGLYLEIEEPMIAVLAEIEMAGVRIDSEALAEYAVELNKTLNDLEGDIRRLADEPSLNVNSARQLGEVLFGKLRIAEKPKMTKTKQFSTEEEYLQTFAHKYEIVDKILEYRGVKKLLSTYVEALPLLVNPVTGKIHTSFNQAVTATGRLSSTNPNLQNIPVRDELGRRIRKAFIPSDDEHLLLSADYSQVELRLMAHLSGDESLIAAFEHGEDVHAATAARLFGKEVAEVDSDERRKAKTANFGIIYGISAFGLSQRLDIPRKEAKEIIEGYFASYPKVKEYMDRVVEEAKRDGYVSTIFGRRRYLNDIASRNAVARGLAERNAVNAPIQGSAADIMKIAMICVSRRFREEGIRSKVILQVHDELVVDMLRSEQERVIAIVTEAMESAAALRVRLVVDCGVGDNWLEAH
;
A
#
# COMPACT_ATOMS: atom_id res chain seq x y z
N MET A 1 27.21 -17.29 30.09
CA MET A 1 28.37 -16.92 29.26
C MET A 1 28.09 -15.53 28.68
N LYS A 2 29.12 -14.71 28.47
CA LYS A 2 29.01 -13.46 27.74
C LYS A 2 28.66 -13.74 26.26
N LYS A 3 27.85 -12.90 25.66
CA LYS A 3 27.36 -13.06 24.25
C LYS A 3 28.18 -12.20 23.28
N LEU A 4 28.69 -12.81 22.21
CA LEU A 4 29.32 -12.14 21.08
C LEU A 4 28.42 -12.25 19.84
N PHE A 5 28.02 -11.12 19.24
CA PHE A 5 27.29 -11.08 18.00
C PHE A 5 28.17 -10.53 16.87
N LEU A 6 28.26 -11.26 15.77
CA LEU A 6 29.03 -10.88 14.58
C LEU A 6 28.06 -10.83 13.38
N VAL A 7 27.91 -9.66 12.78
CA VAL A 7 26.89 -9.40 11.77
C VAL A 7 27.53 -9.32 10.38
N ASP A 8 27.04 -10.12 9.44
CA ASP A 8 27.34 -10.05 8.03
C ASP A 8 26.54 -8.93 7.36
N ALA A 9 27.22 -7.83 7.03
CA ALA A 9 26.58 -6.62 6.53
C ALA A 9 25.94 -6.85 5.17
N TYR A 10 26.67 -7.40 4.19
CA TYR A 10 26.13 -7.53 2.84
C TYR A 10 24.98 -8.53 2.74
N ALA A 11 25.01 -9.62 3.50
CA ALA A 11 23.93 -10.57 3.56
C ALA A 11 22.61 -9.91 4.03
N LEU A 12 22.68 -8.98 4.99
CA LEU A 12 21.53 -8.22 5.46
C LEU A 12 21.15 -7.07 4.50
N ILE A 13 22.12 -6.36 3.94
CA ILE A 13 21.91 -5.28 2.96
C ILE A 13 21.12 -5.81 1.77
N PHE A 14 21.56 -6.90 1.14
CA PHE A 14 20.83 -7.53 0.03
C PHE A 14 19.46 -8.03 0.45
N LYS A 15 19.34 -8.62 1.65
CA LYS A 15 18.05 -9.07 2.19
C LYS A 15 17.04 -7.91 2.25
N TYR A 16 17.43 -6.76 2.80
CA TYR A 16 16.54 -5.61 2.90
C TYR A 16 16.30 -4.92 1.56
N TYR A 17 17.29 -4.90 0.68
CA TYR A 17 17.08 -4.44 -0.69
C TYR A 17 15.94 -5.20 -1.36
N TYR A 18 15.98 -6.53 -1.36
CA TYR A 18 14.92 -7.34 -1.96
C TYR A 18 13.60 -7.30 -1.17
N ALA A 19 13.65 -7.15 0.14
CA ALA A 19 12.44 -7.08 0.97
C ALA A 19 11.60 -5.83 0.68
N PHE A 20 12.25 -4.70 0.35
CA PHE A 20 11.59 -3.43 0.07
C PHE A 20 11.48 -3.12 -1.43
N MET A 21 11.89 -4.02 -2.32
CA MET A 21 11.92 -3.77 -3.78
C MET A 21 10.55 -3.38 -4.34
N GLY A 22 9.44 -3.92 -3.78
CA GLY A 22 8.08 -3.60 -4.21
C GLY A 22 7.52 -2.26 -3.69
N ARG A 23 8.11 -1.71 -2.61
CA ARG A 23 7.72 -0.41 -2.01
C ARG A 23 8.94 0.23 -1.36
N PRO A 24 9.84 0.83 -2.14
CA PRO A 24 11.03 1.45 -1.59
C PRO A 24 10.67 2.71 -0.78
N MET A 25 11.30 2.85 0.36
CA MET A 25 11.25 4.09 1.15
C MET A 25 12.25 5.08 0.53
N ARG A 26 11.81 6.29 0.26
CA ARG A 26 12.68 7.34 -0.26
C ARG A 26 12.70 8.52 0.71
N ASN A 27 13.87 9.13 0.89
CA ASN A 27 13.98 10.40 1.59
C ASN A 27 13.60 11.56 0.65
N ARG A 28 13.61 12.78 1.17
CA ARG A 28 13.28 14.00 0.40
C ARG A 28 14.17 14.24 -0.82
N ALA A 29 15.41 13.77 -0.75
CA ALA A 29 16.34 13.84 -1.87
C ALA A 29 16.11 12.76 -2.93
N GLY A 30 15.06 11.93 -2.79
CA GLY A 30 14.73 10.84 -3.69
C GLY A 30 15.56 9.57 -3.52
N MET A 31 16.54 9.56 -2.61
CA MET A 31 17.38 8.39 -2.33
C MET A 31 16.55 7.26 -1.72
N ASN A 32 16.75 6.04 -2.20
CA ASN A 32 16.16 4.85 -1.62
C ASN A 32 16.83 4.52 -0.28
N THR A 33 16.11 4.76 0.82
CA THR A 33 16.60 4.56 2.19
C THR A 33 16.15 3.24 2.82
N SER A 34 15.45 2.40 2.09
CA SER A 34 14.87 1.13 2.58
C SER A 34 15.89 0.19 3.18
N VAL A 35 17.04 0.04 2.53
CA VAL A 35 18.15 -0.82 2.97
C VAL A 35 18.68 -0.33 4.31
N VAL A 36 18.98 0.98 4.38
CA VAL A 36 19.53 1.62 5.58
C VAL A 36 18.54 1.53 6.74
N PHE A 37 17.25 1.76 6.48
CA PHE A 37 16.19 1.64 7.47
C PHE A 37 16.07 0.22 8.04
N GLY A 38 15.98 -0.78 7.15
CA GLY A 38 15.84 -2.19 7.56
C GLY A 38 17.04 -2.68 8.34
N PHE A 39 18.24 -2.33 7.90
CA PHE A 39 19.48 -2.67 8.58
C PHE A 39 19.58 -2.03 9.98
N THR A 40 19.32 -0.73 10.07
CA THR A 40 19.34 0.00 11.36
C THR A 40 18.31 -0.56 12.34
N LYS A 41 17.08 -0.82 11.86
CA LYS A 41 16.02 -1.43 12.68
C LYS A 41 16.49 -2.75 13.26
N PHE A 42 17.06 -3.62 12.45
CA PHE A 42 17.49 -4.94 12.85
C PHE A 42 18.62 -4.90 13.89
N LEU A 43 19.63 -4.03 13.72
CA LEU A 43 20.69 -3.84 14.71
C LEU A 43 20.15 -3.37 16.07
N ARG A 44 19.23 -2.42 16.06
CA ARG A 44 18.57 -1.93 17.27
C ARG A 44 17.72 -3.02 17.94
N ASP A 45 17.06 -3.88 17.14
CA ASP A 45 16.29 -5.00 17.66
C ASP A 45 17.21 -6.04 18.31
N ILE A 46 18.39 -6.34 17.75
CA ILE A 46 19.40 -7.20 18.39
C ILE A 46 19.84 -6.61 19.72
N GLN A 47 20.23 -5.33 19.77
CA GLN A 47 20.66 -4.69 21.00
C GLN A 47 19.59 -4.73 22.09
N LYS A 48 18.32 -4.48 21.73
CA LYS A 48 17.18 -4.45 22.65
C LYS A 48 16.75 -5.83 23.16
N ARG A 49 16.84 -6.87 22.32
CA ARG A 49 16.34 -8.23 22.64
C ARG A 49 17.41 -9.10 23.27
N GLU A 50 18.60 -9.07 22.70
CA GLU A 50 19.67 -10.03 23.03
C GLU A 50 20.64 -9.49 24.07
N HIS A 51 20.74 -8.18 24.23
CA HIS A 51 21.67 -7.51 25.12
C HIS A 51 23.10 -8.05 24.97
N PRO A 52 23.71 -7.97 23.76
CA PRO A 52 25.04 -8.49 23.49
C PRO A 52 26.08 -7.78 24.35
N ASP A 53 27.05 -8.54 24.91
CA ASP A 53 28.21 -7.99 25.57
C ASP A 53 29.20 -7.43 24.55
N LEU A 54 29.36 -8.16 23.43
CA LEU A 54 30.22 -7.79 22.30
C LEU A 54 29.43 -7.83 21.00
N LEU A 55 29.64 -6.83 20.13
CA LEU A 55 28.95 -6.72 18.85
C LEU A 55 29.88 -6.13 17.78
N GLY A 56 29.95 -6.77 16.60
CA GLY A 56 30.71 -6.26 15.47
C GLY A 56 29.96 -6.47 14.15
N VAL A 57 30.18 -5.59 13.16
CA VAL A 57 29.57 -5.66 11.83
C VAL A 57 30.67 -5.77 10.77
N ALA A 58 30.72 -6.90 10.06
CA ALA A 58 31.73 -7.17 9.04
C ALA A 58 31.23 -6.80 7.64
N PHE A 59 32.12 -6.16 6.86
CA PHE A 59 31.88 -5.76 5.46
C PHE A 59 32.92 -6.38 4.55
N ASP A 60 32.51 -6.71 3.32
CA ASP A 60 33.46 -7.08 2.28
C ASP A 60 34.29 -5.87 1.83
N PRO A 61 35.61 -5.99 1.69
CA PRO A 61 36.46 -4.89 1.28
C PRO A 61 36.30 -4.55 -0.21
N LYS A 62 36.64 -3.31 -0.55
CA LYS A 62 36.79 -2.90 -1.95
C LYS A 62 38.05 -3.58 -2.54
N GLY A 63 37.93 -4.25 -3.67
CA GLY A 63 39.08 -4.82 -4.39
C GLY A 63 39.09 -6.35 -4.53
N GLY A 64 38.13 -7.05 -3.89
CA GLY A 64 37.98 -8.50 -3.97
C GLY A 64 38.75 -9.23 -2.90
N SER A 65 38.70 -10.58 -2.94
CA SER A 65 39.31 -11.46 -1.96
C SER A 65 40.38 -12.37 -2.60
N PHE A 66 41.22 -13.00 -1.77
CA PHE A 66 42.22 -13.99 -2.17
C PHE A 66 41.65 -15.14 -3.03
N ARG A 67 40.32 -15.39 -2.94
CA ARG A 67 39.64 -16.41 -3.74
C ARG A 67 39.67 -16.06 -5.24
N ARG A 68 39.62 -14.77 -5.60
CA ARG A 68 39.77 -14.32 -7.01
C ARG A 68 41.18 -14.50 -7.54
N GLU A 69 42.18 -14.42 -6.68
CA GLU A 69 43.55 -14.70 -7.09
C GLU A 69 43.75 -16.20 -7.41
N ILE A 70 43.07 -17.08 -6.64
CA ILE A 70 43.11 -18.51 -6.82
C ILE A 70 42.24 -18.99 -8.00
N PHE A 71 41.06 -18.36 -8.17
CA PHE A 71 40.07 -18.69 -9.18
C PHE A 71 39.46 -17.39 -9.75
N PRO A 72 39.99 -16.89 -10.87
CA PRO A 72 39.53 -15.62 -11.45
C PRO A 72 38.03 -15.55 -11.78
N GLU A 73 37.40 -16.71 -12.04
CA GLU A 73 35.96 -16.80 -12.34
C GLU A 73 35.09 -16.79 -11.08
N TYR A 74 35.68 -16.75 -9.87
CA TYR A 74 34.95 -16.66 -8.61
C TYR A 74 34.05 -15.44 -8.57
N LYS A 75 32.75 -15.65 -8.34
CA LYS A 75 31.69 -14.63 -8.34
C LYS A 75 31.56 -13.82 -9.66
N ALA A 76 32.11 -14.33 -10.79
CA ALA A 76 32.02 -13.63 -12.08
C ALA A 76 30.61 -13.61 -12.69
N ASN A 77 29.73 -14.50 -12.26
CA ASN A 77 28.33 -14.58 -12.66
C ASN A 77 27.39 -13.67 -11.85
N ARG A 78 27.89 -12.99 -10.83
CA ARG A 78 27.09 -12.04 -10.07
C ARG A 78 26.82 -10.79 -10.92
N ALA A 79 25.54 -10.37 -10.96
CA ALA A 79 25.16 -9.10 -11.57
C ALA A 79 25.87 -7.94 -10.86
N GLU A 80 26.03 -6.82 -11.57
CA GLU A 80 26.54 -5.59 -10.94
C GLU A 80 25.69 -5.24 -9.71
N THR A 81 26.36 -4.77 -8.66
CA THR A 81 25.67 -4.36 -7.43
C THR A 81 24.73 -3.21 -7.75
N PRO A 82 23.43 -3.30 -7.42
CA PRO A 82 22.47 -2.24 -7.65
C PRO A 82 22.94 -0.90 -7.08
N GLU A 83 22.69 0.18 -7.79
CA GLU A 83 23.11 1.54 -7.40
C GLU A 83 22.58 1.93 -6.02
N ASP A 84 21.32 1.60 -5.72
CA ASP A 84 20.70 1.82 -4.40
C ASP A 84 21.49 1.17 -3.26
N ILE A 85 22.11 0.01 -3.48
CA ILE A 85 22.99 -0.64 -2.52
C ILE A 85 24.30 0.13 -2.38
N LEU A 86 24.91 0.53 -3.49
CA LEU A 86 26.15 1.30 -3.47
C LEU A 86 25.99 2.63 -2.73
N LEU A 87 24.83 3.29 -2.89
CA LEU A 87 24.48 4.52 -2.17
C LEU A 87 24.17 4.27 -0.69
N SER A 88 23.61 3.10 -0.36
CA SER A 88 23.21 2.75 1.02
C SER A 88 24.38 2.35 1.91
N VAL A 89 25.42 1.68 1.36
CA VAL A 89 26.56 1.14 2.15
C VAL A 89 27.26 2.22 2.96
N PRO A 90 27.61 3.42 2.44
CA PRO A 90 28.22 4.47 3.23
C PRO A 90 27.37 4.91 4.44
N TYR A 91 26.06 5.03 4.26
CA TYR A 91 25.13 5.39 5.34
C TYR A 91 25.03 4.28 6.38
N VAL A 92 24.97 3.02 5.96
CA VAL A 92 24.98 1.88 6.89
C VAL A 92 26.24 1.92 7.74
N LYS A 93 27.42 2.13 7.16
CA LYS A 93 28.70 2.24 7.90
C LYS A 93 28.66 3.39 8.90
N ARG A 94 28.29 4.60 8.47
CA ARG A 94 28.16 5.78 9.34
C ARG A 94 27.20 5.55 10.53
N ILE A 95 26.08 4.88 10.30
CA ILE A 95 25.12 4.56 11.37
C ILE A 95 25.70 3.52 12.33
N VAL A 96 26.33 2.48 11.83
CA VAL A 96 27.00 1.44 12.65
C VAL A 96 28.05 2.09 13.55
N GLU A 97 28.90 2.96 13.01
CA GLU A 97 29.91 3.71 13.75
C GLU A 97 29.29 4.67 14.77
N ALA A 98 28.20 5.38 14.40
CA ALA A 98 27.49 6.27 15.30
C ALA A 98 26.72 5.53 16.41
N MET A 99 26.32 4.27 16.15
CA MET A 99 25.81 3.35 17.17
C MET A 99 26.90 2.80 18.10
N CYS A 100 28.14 3.22 17.91
CA CYS A 100 29.31 2.75 18.66
C CYS A 100 29.58 1.25 18.46
N ILE A 101 29.33 0.75 17.25
CA ILE A 101 29.59 -0.63 16.85
C ILE A 101 30.76 -0.61 15.85
N PRO A 102 31.80 -1.44 16.04
CA PRO A 102 32.94 -1.45 15.12
C PRO A 102 32.55 -1.99 13.74
N VAL A 103 33.03 -1.30 12.71
CA VAL A 103 33.02 -1.74 11.32
C VAL A 103 34.27 -2.59 11.07
N LEU A 104 34.08 -3.86 10.77
CA LEU A 104 35.13 -4.85 10.57
C LEU A 104 35.34 -5.06 9.07
N GLU A 105 36.49 -4.62 8.53
CA GLU A 105 36.83 -4.74 7.11
C GLU A 105 38.33 -4.99 6.99
N VAL A 106 38.71 -6.14 6.41
CA VAL A 106 40.12 -6.53 6.25
C VAL A 106 40.43 -6.70 4.77
N PRO A 107 41.34 -5.91 4.17
CA PRO A 107 41.69 -6.03 2.76
C PRO A 107 42.11 -7.44 2.35
N GLY A 108 41.55 -7.96 1.25
CA GLY A 108 41.87 -9.31 0.74
C GLY A 108 41.06 -10.45 1.36
N TYR A 109 40.23 -10.21 2.37
CA TYR A 109 39.37 -11.21 3.02
C TYR A 109 37.93 -10.81 2.97
N GLU A 110 37.03 -11.75 2.78
CA GLU A 110 35.58 -11.51 2.75
C GLU A 110 35.02 -11.41 4.19
N ALA A 111 33.81 -10.87 4.34
CA ALA A 111 33.15 -10.72 5.65
C ALA A 111 32.99 -12.06 6.38
N ASP A 112 32.76 -13.15 5.64
CA ASP A 112 32.64 -14.50 6.19
C ASP A 112 33.96 -14.99 6.83
N ASP A 113 35.12 -14.67 6.22
CA ASP A 113 36.43 -14.98 6.77
C ASP A 113 36.72 -14.21 8.07
N VAL A 114 36.40 -12.93 8.08
CA VAL A 114 36.54 -12.05 9.26
C VAL A 114 35.67 -12.54 10.41
N ILE A 115 34.39 -12.82 10.12
CA ILE A 115 33.46 -13.36 11.11
C ILE A 115 33.88 -14.74 11.58
N GLY A 116 34.32 -15.62 10.67
CA GLY A 116 34.78 -16.96 11.01
C GLY A 116 35.99 -16.95 11.96
N THR A 117 36.98 -16.08 11.67
CA THR A 117 38.17 -15.92 12.52
C THR A 117 37.80 -15.37 13.90
N LEU A 118 36.96 -14.31 13.95
CA LEU A 118 36.55 -13.73 15.25
C LEU A 118 35.63 -14.67 16.03
N ALA A 119 34.77 -15.42 15.35
CA ALA A 119 33.92 -16.42 16.00
C ALA A 119 34.78 -17.54 16.65
N HIS A 120 35.78 -18.03 15.91
CA HIS A 120 36.70 -19.05 16.43
C HIS A 120 37.45 -18.54 17.69
N LYS A 121 38.07 -17.36 17.61
CA LYS A 121 38.79 -16.72 18.73
C LYS A 121 37.83 -16.40 19.89
N GLY A 122 36.58 -15.98 19.62
CA GLY A 122 35.56 -15.73 20.62
C GLY A 122 35.13 -16.99 21.40
N VAL A 123 34.98 -18.11 20.69
CA VAL A 123 34.73 -19.43 21.34
C VAL A 123 35.90 -19.84 22.23
N GLU A 124 37.13 -19.68 21.75
CA GLU A 124 38.33 -19.96 22.56
C GLU A 124 38.42 -19.07 23.80
N ALA A 125 37.98 -17.81 23.70
CA ALA A 125 37.88 -16.87 24.80
C ALA A 125 36.67 -17.12 25.73
N GLY A 126 35.84 -18.12 25.46
CA GLY A 126 34.71 -18.55 26.31
C GLY A 126 33.42 -17.81 26.11
N TYR A 127 33.20 -17.20 24.95
CA TYR A 127 31.93 -16.52 24.56
C TYR A 127 30.91 -17.49 23.95
N ASP A 128 29.61 -17.19 24.13
CA ASP A 128 28.54 -17.77 23.30
C ASP A 128 28.39 -16.88 22.07
N VAL A 129 28.80 -17.40 20.91
CA VAL A 129 28.94 -16.62 19.65
C VAL A 129 27.72 -16.82 18.76
N PHE A 130 27.21 -15.71 18.25
CA PHE A 130 26.09 -15.66 17.31
C PHE A 130 26.53 -14.99 16.02
N MET A 131 26.61 -15.77 14.94
CA MET A 131 26.90 -15.30 13.60
C MET A 131 25.57 -14.89 12.93
N VAL A 132 25.39 -13.60 12.69
CA VAL A 132 24.14 -13.03 12.19
C VAL A 132 24.16 -12.99 10.67
N THR A 133 23.69 -14.04 10.03
CA THR A 133 23.68 -14.20 8.58
C THR A 133 22.62 -15.20 8.13
N PRO A 134 22.00 -15.04 6.94
CA PRO A 134 21.16 -16.05 6.30
C PRO A 134 22.00 -17.11 5.54
N ASP A 135 23.31 -16.88 5.37
CA ASP A 135 24.15 -17.71 4.53
C ASP A 135 24.37 -19.13 5.11
N LYS A 136 24.28 -20.11 4.22
CA LYS A 136 24.42 -21.54 4.54
C LYS A 136 25.86 -21.95 4.81
N ASP A 137 26.85 -21.20 4.28
CA ASP A 137 28.27 -21.55 4.31
C ASP A 137 28.84 -21.46 5.73
N TYR A 138 28.27 -20.59 6.55
CA TYR A 138 28.57 -20.51 7.98
C TYR A 138 28.19 -21.77 8.76
N GLY A 139 27.43 -22.69 8.17
CA GLY A 139 27.14 -24.00 8.76
C GLY A 139 28.37 -24.78 9.15
N GLN A 140 29.50 -24.57 8.46
CA GLN A 140 30.81 -25.24 8.76
C GLN A 140 31.45 -24.77 10.08
N LEU A 141 31.04 -23.60 10.59
CA LEU A 141 31.57 -23.00 11.82
C LEU A 141 30.74 -23.31 13.08
N VAL A 142 29.57 -23.95 12.90
CA VAL A 142 28.67 -24.22 14.02
C VAL A 142 29.25 -25.20 14.99
N CYS A 143 29.24 -24.84 16.28
CA CYS A 143 29.61 -25.69 17.37
C CYS A 143 28.72 -25.44 18.60
N ASP A 144 29.04 -26.03 19.75
CA ASP A 144 28.18 -25.91 20.96
C ASP A 144 28.03 -24.45 21.42
N ASN A 145 29.10 -23.65 21.32
CA ASN A 145 29.15 -22.24 21.68
C ASN A 145 29.19 -21.28 20.46
N CYS A 146 28.98 -21.78 19.24
CA CYS A 146 28.90 -20.96 18.03
C CYS A 146 27.68 -21.34 17.21
N LYS A 147 26.74 -20.40 17.00
CA LYS A 147 25.44 -20.64 16.36
C LYS A 147 25.19 -19.59 15.30
N ILE A 148 24.38 -19.95 14.28
CA ILE A 148 23.90 -18.98 13.29
C ILE A 148 22.60 -18.38 13.81
N TYR A 149 22.50 -17.06 13.76
CA TYR A 149 21.33 -16.28 14.15
C TYR A 149 20.63 -15.75 12.88
N LYS A 150 19.48 -16.30 12.56
CA LYS A 150 18.70 -15.95 11.37
C LYS A 150 17.39 -15.27 11.72
N GLN A 151 17.08 -14.17 11.04
CA GLN A 151 15.75 -13.60 11.10
C GLN A 151 14.78 -14.39 10.22
N LYS A 152 13.66 -14.84 10.79
CA LYS A 152 12.57 -15.59 10.13
C LYS A 152 11.29 -14.76 10.11
N GLY A 153 10.89 -14.31 8.91
CA GLY A 153 9.75 -13.36 8.78
C GLY A 153 10.06 -11.98 9.37
N ASN A 154 9.02 -11.25 9.79
CA ASN A 154 9.18 -9.88 10.28
C ASN A 154 9.75 -9.80 11.72
N ASP A 155 9.40 -10.73 12.60
CA ASP A 155 9.76 -10.67 14.04
C ASP A 155 10.29 -11.99 14.61
N GLY A 156 10.33 -13.07 13.83
CA GLY A 156 10.82 -14.38 14.26
C GLY A 156 12.34 -14.50 14.16
N ILE A 157 12.95 -15.22 15.11
CA ILE A 157 14.37 -15.57 15.11
C ILE A 157 14.50 -17.10 15.07
N GLU A 158 15.41 -17.59 14.23
CA GLU A 158 15.81 -18.98 14.15
C GLU A 158 17.30 -19.08 14.54
N ILE A 159 17.61 -19.85 15.56
CA ILE A 159 18.99 -20.15 15.97
C ILE A 159 19.36 -21.51 15.42
N VAL A 160 20.36 -21.56 14.53
CA VAL A 160 20.83 -22.79 13.92
C VAL A 160 22.06 -23.27 14.68
N GLY A 161 21.87 -24.27 15.51
CA GLY A 161 22.93 -24.96 16.24
C GLY A 161 23.30 -26.30 15.60
N ARG A 162 24.15 -27.09 16.30
CA ARG A 162 24.68 -28.39 15.84
C ARG A 162 23.56 -29.37 15.46
N GLU A 163 22.49 -29.47 16.26
CA GLU A 163 21.37 -30.35 15.96
C GLU A 163 20.69 -30.01 14.63
N ALA A 164 20.44 -28.74 14.34
CA ALA A 164 19.86 -28.31 13.09
C ALA A 164 20.74 -28.62 11.87
N ILE A 165 22.07 -28.55 11.99
CA ILE A 165 23.02 -28.97 10.97
C ILE A 165 22.96 -30.49 10.77
N ARG A 166 22.88 -31.25 11.88
CA ARG A 166 22.72 -32.69 11.84
C ARG A 166 21.40 -33.13 11.17
N GLU A 167 20.30 -32.52 11.54
CA GLU A 167 19.00 -32.79 10.92
C GLU A 167 19.00 -32.46 9.42
N LYS A 168 19.60 -31.33 9.03
CA LYS A 168 19.62 -30.88 7.65
C LYS A 168 20.51 -31.73 6.74
N TYR A 169 21.75 -32.03 7.19
CA TYR A 169 22.77 -32.65 6.34
C TYR A 169 23.07 -34.11 6.73
N GLY A 170 22.58 -34.57 7.89
CA GLY A 170 22.84 -35.92 8.40
C GLY A 170 24.28 -36.19 8.81
N ILE A 171 25.02 -35.14 9.22
CA ILE A 171 26.44 -35.21 9.60
C ILE A 171 26.60 -34.85 11.07
N GLU A 172 27.48 -35.54 11.78
CA GLU A 172 27.79 -35.27 13.18
C GLU A 172 28.79 -34.11 13.37
N ASN A 173 29.69 -33.94 12.39
CA ASN A 173 30.67 -32.86 12.43
C ASN A 173 30.28 -31.75 11.47
N PRO A 174 29.85 -30.54 11.95
CA PRO A 174 29.48 -29.42 11.12
C PRO A 174 30.55 -28.94 10.13
N GLN A 175 31.84 -29.14 10.43
CA GLN A 175 32.91 -28.76 9.50
C GLN A 175 32.82 -29.46 8.14
N LEU A 176 32.16 -30.62 8.08
CA LEU A 176 31.93 -31.32 6.81
C LEU A 176 30.93 -30.63 5.87
N VAL A 177 30.27 -29.55 6.29
CA VAL A 177 29.43 -28.72 5.43
C VAL A 177 30.23 -28.18 4.22
N ARG A 178 31.50 -27.78 4.42
CA ARG A 178 32.38 -27.35 3.34
C ARG A 178 32.66 -28.46 2.31
N ASP A 179 32.72 -29.72 2.76
CA ASP A 179 32.92 -30.89 1.87
C ASP A 179 31.67 -31.20 1.07
N ILE A 180 30.47 -31.02 1.66
CA ILE A 180 29.17 -31.09 0.94
C ILE A 180 29.09 -30.03 -0.13
N LEU A 181 29.45 -28.79 0.21
CA LEU A 181 29.42 -27.65 -0.72
C LEU A 181 30.43 -27.83 -1.86
N ALA A 182 31.61 -28.35 -1.57
CA ALA A 182 32.61 -28.63 -2.60
C ALA A 182 32.11 -29.67 -3.63
N LEU A 183 31.44 -30.73 -3.17
CA LEU A 183 30.85 -31.75 -4.07
C LEU A 183 29.66 -31.24 -4.86
N TRP A 184 28.79 -30.49 -4.23
CA TRP A 184 27.57 -29.96 -4.84
C TRP A 184 27.85 -28.75 -5.72
N GLY A 185 28.84 -27.93 -5.37
CA GLY A 185 29.13 -26.62 -5.94
C GLY A 185 28.27 -25.51 -5.35
N ASP A 186 28.68 -24.30 -5.63
CA ASP A 186 27.87 -23.11 -5.31
C ASP A 186 27.66 -22.24 -6.57
N ALA A 187 26.45 -22.30 -7.11
CA ALA A 187 26.09 -21.51 -8.29
C ALA A 187 26.07 -19.99 -8.01
N SER A 188 25.84 -19.56 -6.74
CA SER A 188 25.83 -18.13 -6.38
C SER A 188 27.23 -17.52 -6.42
N ASP A 189 28.25 -18.32 -6.11
CA ASP A 189 29.65 -17.94 -6.06
C ASP A 189 30.46 -18.42 -7.28
N ASN A 190 29.76 -19.01 -8.25
CA ASN A 190 30.35 -19.60 -9.45
C ASN A 190 31.38 -20.70 -9.14
N ILE A 191 31.18 -21.45 -8.04
CA ILE A 191 32.01 -22.58 -7.68
C ILE A 191 31.45 -23.86 -8.32
N PRO A 192 32.16 -24.49 -9.25
CA PRO A 192 31.64 -25.66 -9.94
C PRO A 192 31.67 -26.89 -9.03
N GLY A 193 30.52 -27.57 -8.92
CA GLY A 193 30.42 -28.88 -8.30
C GLY A 193 30.62 -30.04 -9.26
N VAL A 194 30.75 -31.25 -8.76
CA VAL A 194 30.88 -32.47 -9.58
C VAL A 194 29.61 -32.67 -10.42
N PRO A 195 29.73 -32.80 -11.77
CA PRO A 195 28.55 -32.92 -12.64
C PRO A 195 27.64 -34.10 -12.30
N GLY A 196 26.38 -33.78 -11.94
CA GLY A 196 25.36 -34.77 -11.57
C GLY A 196 25.37 -35.16 -10.10
N ILE A 197 26.15 -34.48 -9.26
CA ILE A 197 26.08 -34.57 -7.79
C ILE A 197 25.34 -33.32 -7.27
N GLY A 198 24.09 -33.50 -6.84
CA GLY A 198 23.33 -32.45 -6.14
C GLY A 198 23.42 -32.63 -4.62
N GLU A 199 22.80 -31.69 -3.87
CA GLU A 199 22.84 -31.60 -2.41
C GLU A 199 22.63 -32.97 -1.72
N LYS A 200 21.55 -33.68 -2.06
CA LYS A 200 21.22 -34.99 -1.44
C LYS A 200 22.28 -36.05 -1.66
N THR A 201 22.92 -36.04 -2.83
CA THR A 201 23.98 -37.02 -3.15
C THR A 201 25.28 -36.64 -2.45
N ALA A 202 25.62 -35.36 -2.42
CA ALA A 202 26.77 -34.86 -1.69
C ALA A 202 26.65 -35.17 -0.19
N CYS A 203 25.49 -34.97 0.42
CA CYS A 203 25.24 -35.32 1.82
C CYS A 203 25.49 -36.82 2.08
N LYS A 204 24.95 -37.72 1.23
CA LYS A 204 25.15 -39.17 1.38
C LYS A 204 26.62 -39.58 1.25
N LEU A 205 27.32 -38.99 0.28
CA LEU A 205 28.76 -39.30 0.11
C LEU A 205 29.59 -38.86 1.33
N VAL A 206 29.28 -37.65 1.86
CA VAL A 206 29.98 -37.15 3.05
C VAL A 206 29.58 -37.92 4.33
N GLN A 207 28.33 -38.38 4.43
CA GLN A 207 27.90 -39.26 5.54
C GLN A 207 28.64 -40.60 5.54
N GLU A 208 28.85 -41.18 4.32
CA GLU A 208 29.48 -42.52 4.19
C GLU A 208 31.01 -42.46 4.25
N TRP A 209 31.61 -41.44 3.63
CA TRP A 209 33.06 -41.36 3.39
C TRP A 209 33.74 -40.19 4.10
N GLY A 210 33.02 -39.25 4.69
CA GLY A 210 33.57 -38.10 5.41
C GLY A 210 34.08 -37.01 4.48
N THR A 211 35.37 -36.71 4.51
CA THR A 211 35.95 -35.58 3.79
C THR A 211 36.12 -35.85 2.30
N VAL A 212 36.22 -34.78 1.51
CA VAL A 212 36.48 -34.82 0.05
C VAL A 212 37.76 -35.62 -0.28
N GLU A 213 38.80 -35.47 0.51
CA GLU A 213 40.05 -36.20 0.30
C GLU A 213 39.83 -37.71 0.42
N ASN A 214 39.09 -38.14 1.44
CA ASN A 214 38.75 -39.55 1.61
C ASN A 214 37.79 -40.06 0.53
N ILE A 215 36.86 -39.24 0.07
CA ILE A 215 35.99 -39.57 -1.05
C ILE A 215 36.80 -39.77 -2.33
N LEU A 216 37.76 -38.89 -2.62
CA LEU A 216 38.66 -39.00 -3.78
C LEU A 216 39.53 -40.28 -3.71
N GLN A 217 40.11 -40.59 -2.52
CA GLN A 217 40.95 -41.81 -2.33
C GLN A 217 40.16 -43.11 -2.53
N ASN A 218 38.86 -43.09 -2.31
CA ASN A 218 38.00 -44.25 -2.44
C ASN A 218 37.01 -44.18 -3.60
N ALA A 219 37.26 -43.30 -4.59
CA ALA A 219 36.37 -43.06 -5.72
C ALA A 219 36.10 -44.35 -6.54
N ASP A 220 37.07 -45.26 -6.61
CA ASP A 220 36.97 -46.60 -7.23
C ASP A 220 35.99 -47.55 -6.52
N ARG A 221 35.73 -47.30 -5.22
CA ARG A 221 34.81 -48.09 -4.39
C ARG A 221 33.39 -47.55 -4.40
N ILE A 222 33.18 -46.34 -4.87
CA ILE A 222 31.87 -45.71 -4.99
C ILE A 222 31.15 -46.37 -6.18
N LYS A 223 30.16 -47.22 -5.88
CA LYS A 223 29.38 -47.94 -6.88
C LYS A 223 28.56 -46.99 -7.67
N SER A 224 28.94 -46.71 -8.90
CA SER A 224 28.18 -46.06 -10.01
C SER A 224 29.05 -45.10 -10.81
N ARG A 225 28.52 -44.52 -11.90
CA ARG A 225 29.13 -43.42 -12.67
C ARG A 225 29.57 -42.19 -11.82
N GLN A 226 29.15 -42.15 -10.55
CA GLN A 226 29.52 -41.04 -9.63
C GLN A 226 31.00 -41.17 -9.21
N GLY A 227 31.49 -42.38 -8.91
CA GLY A 227 32.89 -42.59 -8.56
C GLY A 227 33.83 -42.19 -9.71
N GLU A 228 33.50 -42.59 -10.95
CA GLU A 228 34.28 -42.20 -12.13
C GLU A 228 34.36 -40.65 -12.28
N LYS A 229 33.22 -39.97 -12.13
CA LYS A 229 33.13 -38.52 -12.23
C LYS A 229 33.90 -37.79 -11.09
N ILE A 230 33.84 -38.33 -9.88
CA ILE A 230 34.58 -37.78 -8.75
C ILE A 230 36.08 -37.91 -9.00
N ALA A 231 36.55 -39.09 -9.52
CA ALA A 231 37.95 -39.30 -9.87
C ALA A 231 38.40 -38.34 -11.02
N GLU A 232 37.60 -38.21 -12.06
CA GLU A 232 37.85 -37.24 -13.13
C GLU A 232 37.89 -35.79 -12.67
N TRP A 233 37.10 -35.43 -11.60
CA TRP A 233 37.04 -34.08 -11.06
C TRP A 233 38.22 -33.72 -10.16
N GLY A 234 38.92 -34.70 -9.60
CA GLY A 234 40.17 -34.64 -8.86
C GLY A 234 40.58 -33.28 -8.27
N ASP A 235 41.56 -32.64 -8.91
CA ASP A 235 42.09 -31.34 -8.45
C ASP A 235 41.02 -30.22 -8.43
N LYS A 236 40.02 -30.25 -9.33
CA LYS A 236 38.93 -29.27 -9.33
C LYS A 236 38.05 -29.37 -8.08
N LEU A 237 37.87 -30.58 -7.56
CA LEU A 237 37.12 -30.80 -6.31
C LEU A 237 37.88 -30.30 -5.08
N LEU A 238 39.18 -30.46 -5.06
CA LEU A 238 40.06 -29.91 -4.01
C LEU A 238 40.06 -28.35 -4.08
N LEU A 239 40.09 -27.81 -5.30
CA LEU A 239 39.93 -26.35 -5.50
C LEU A 239 38.57 -25.86 -5.00
N ALA A 240 37.46 -26.54 -5.36
CA ALA A 240 36.14 -26.20 -4.88
C ALA A 240 36.07 -26.22 -3.36
N LYS A 241 36.64 -27.23 -2.70
CA LYS A 241 36.72 -27.26 -1.24
C LYS A 241 37.49 -26.08 -0.66
N ARG A 242 38.62 -25.69 -1.30
CA ARG A 242 39.38 -24.52 -0.86
C ARG A 242 38.59 -23.22 -0.99
N LEU A 243 37.79 -23.08 -2.05
CA LEU A 243 36.96 -21.91 -2.28
C LEU A 243 35.75 -21.80 -1.34
N THR A 244 35.15 -22.96 -0.96
CA THR A 244 34.01 -23.03 -0.02
C THR A 244 34.43 -22.99 1.45
N THR A 245 35.74 -23.13 1.75
CA THR A 245 36.24 -23.10 3.12
C THR A 245 36.40 -21.65 3.61
N ILE A 246 35.78 -21.34 4.73
CA ILE A 246 35.94 -20.05 5.40
C ILE A 246 37.34 -20.03 6.08
N CYS A 247 38.10 -18.97 5.83
CA CYS A 247 39.41 -18.78 6.41
C CYS A 247 39.30 -18.38 7.90
N LEU A 248 40.09 -19.01 8.78
CA LEU A 248 40.08 -18.73 10.21
C LEU A 248 41.35 -18.01 10.69
N ASP A 249 42.23 -17.67 9.76
CA ASP A 249 43.55 -17.05 10.01
C ASP A 249 43.66 -15.63 9.42
N VAL A 250 42.55 -14.90 9.39
CA VAL A 250 42.53 -13.48 8.99
C VAL A 250 43.39 -12.67 9.95
N PRO A 251 44.26 -11.75 9.48
CA PRO A 251 45.12 -10.94 10.34
C PRO A 251 44.32 -9.84 11.07
N ILE A 252 43.42 -10.28 11.95
CA ILE A 252 42.59 -9.44 12.82
C ILE A 252 42.73 -9.94 14.27
N ASP A 253 43.03 -9.04 15.21
CA ASP A 253 43.09 -9.36 16.62
C ASP A 253 41.69 -9.40 17.24
N PHE A 254 41.46 -10.36 18.13
CA PHE A 254 40.30 -10.38 19.00
C PHE A 254 40.61 -9.59 20.28
N ARG A 255 40.06 -8.41 20.39
CA ARG A 255 40.14 -7.55 21.57
C ARG A 255 38.74 -7.25 22.09
N GLU A 256 38.47 -7.62 23.34
CA GLU A 256 37.14 -7.33 23.94
C GLU A 256 36.81 -5.84 23.91
N GLU A 257 37.80 -4.98 24.12
CA GLU A 257 37.68 -3.52 24.15
C GLU A 257 37.12 -2.96 22.83
N ASP A 258 37.55 -3.55 21.70
CA ASP A 258 37.16 -3.09 20.36
C ASP A 258 35.73 -3.52 19.98
N LEU A 259 35.19 -4.58 20.61
CA LEU A 259 33.89 -5.16 20.32
C LEU A 259 32.84 -4.87 21.40
N THR A 260 33.23 -4.25 22.52
CA THR A 260 32.31 -3.96 23.62
C THR A 260 31.24 -2.95 23.20
N VAL A 261 29.99 -3.30 23.50
CA VAL A 261 28.86 -2.38 23.21
C VAL A 261 28.93 -1.19 24.16
N CYS A 262 29.08 0.01 23.60
CA CYS A 262 29.13 1.26 24.32
C CYS A 262 27.95 2.20 24.00
N ALA A 263 27.87 3.35 24.69
CA ALA A 263 26.79 4.29 24.48
C ALA A 263 26.87 4.90 23.07
N PRO A 264 25.77 4.93 22.31
CA PRO A 264 25.76 5.50 20.97
C PRO A 264 25.98 7.01 20.96
N ARG A 265 26.54 7.54 19.89
CA ARG A 265 26.74 8.96 19.64
C ARG A 265 25.42 9.59 19.20
N ILE A 266 24.62 10.04 20.17
CA ILE A 266 23.23 10.45 19.98
C ILE A 266 23.09 11.58 18.96
N ASP A 267 23.94 12.60 19.00
CA ASP A 267 23.84 13.76 18.11
C ASP A 267 24.16 13.40 16.65
N GLU A 268 25.15 12.53 16.45
CA GLU A 268 25.49 12.00 15.12
C GLU A 268 24.38 11.11 14.56
N LEU A 269 23.76 10.26 15.38
CA LEU A 269 22.60 9.48 14.99
C LEU A 269 21.38 10.33 14.65
N LYS A 270 21.14 11.41 15.42
CA LYS A 270 20.07 12.36 15.11
C LYS A 270 20.28 13.02 13.74
N ALA A 271 21.49 13.46 13.44
CA ALA A 271 21.82 14.06 12.15
C ALA A 271 21.61 13.05 11.00
N LEU A 272 22.12 11.82 11.12
CA LEU A 272 21.96 10.77 10.11
C LEU A 272 20.50 10.38 9.91
N PHE A 273 19.74 10.22 10.99
CA PHE A 273 18.33 9.86 10.89
C PHE A 273 17.47 10.99 10.33
N ALA A 274 17.85 12.24 10.54
CA ALA A 274 17.21 13.39 9.90
C ALA A 274 17.49 13.43 8.39
N GLU A 275 18.75 13.24 7.98
CA GLU A 275 19.17 13.18 6.57
C GLU A 275 18.44 12.06 5.81
N LEU A 276 18.19 10.92 6.46
CA LEU A 276 17.55 9.75 5.88
C LEU A 276 16.02 9.72 6.05
N ASP A 277 15.41 10.74 6.66
CA ASP A 277 13.98 10.80 7.02
C ASP A 277 13.50 9.65 7.95
N PHE A 278 14.35 9.16 8.82
CA PHE A 278 14.05 8.06 9.76
C PHE A 278 13.34 8.54 11.03
N ARG A 279 12.15 9.09 10.88
CA ARG A 279 11.36 9.68 11.96
C ARG A 279 11.14 8.76 13.17
N MET A 280 10.93 7.47 12.91
CA MET A 280 10.74 6.49 13.97
C MET A 280 11.97 6.40 14.88
N PHE A 281 13.17 6.40 14.31
CA PHE A 281 14.40 6.32 15.08
C PHE A 281 14.75 7.63 15.77
N LEU A 282 14.42 8.78 15.18
CA LEU A 282 14.56 10.10 15.81
C LEU A 282 13.71 10.22 17.07
N ASN A 283 12.44 9.82 16.99
CA ASN A 283 11.53 9.85 18.14
C ASN A 283 12.01 8.93 19.28
N ASP A 284 12.56 7.78 18.94
CA ASP A 284 13.12 6.85 19.95
C ASP A 284 14.35 7.43 20.67
N LEU A 285 15.18 8.23 19.99
CA LEU A 285 16.35 8.89 20.59
C LEU A 285 15.98 10.07 21.50
N THR A 286 14.90 10.79 21.17
CA THR A 286 14.40 11.91 21.98
C THR A 286 13.83 11.45 23.33
N ASN A 287 13.27 10.23 23.37
CA ASN A 287 12.72 9.64 24.59
C ASN A 287 13.77 9.05 25.54
N LEU A 288 15.06 9.07 25.19
CA LEU A 288 16.18 8.57 25.99
C LEU A 288 16.93 9.65 26.79
N ALA A 289 16.52 10.94 26.68
CA ALA A 289 17.06 12.00 27.53
C ALA A 289 16.52 11.85 28.95
N PRO A 290 17.36 12.02 30.02
CA PRO A 290 16.94 11.83 31.39
C PRO A 290 15.94 12.93 31.80
N ALA A 291 14.74 12.50 32.21
CA ALA A 291 13.73 13.38 32.78
C ALA A 291 14.19 13.86 34.17
N GLU A 292 14.25 15.18 34.39
CA GLU A 292 14.35 15.75 35.72
C GLU A 292 13.12 15.35 36.56
N PRO A 293 13.29 15.08 37.88
CA PRO A 293 12.19 14.64 38.71
C PRO A 293 11.25 15.78 39.05
N LEU A 294 9.97 15.65 38.68
CA LEU A 294 8.87 16.50 39.10
C LEU A 294 8.35 16.07 40.48
N PRO A 295 7.89 17.03 41.36
CA PRO A 295 7.49 16.74 42.71
C PRO A 295 6.14 16.00 42.82
N GLU A 296 6.08 15.08 43.79
CA GLU A 296 4.93 14.23 44.09
C GLU A 296 3.76 15.03 44.67
N GLY A 297 2.57 14.85 44.07
CA GLY A 297 1.27 15.25 44.61
C GLY A 297 0.23 14.13 44.43
N PRO A 298 -0.87 14.10 45.19
CA PRO A 298 -1.61 12.86 45.54
C PRO A 298 -2.38 12.24 44.39
N ARG A 299 -2.01 10.98 44.08
CA ARG A 299 -2.46 10.22 42.93
C ARG A 299 -3.30 8.95 43.24
N GLN A 300 -3.94 8.84 44.38
CA GLN A 300 -4.54 7.55 44.77
C GLN A 300 -6.03 7.36 44.55
N GLU A 301 -6.83 8.40 44.38
CA GLU A 301 -8.28 8.24 44.27
C GLU A 301 -8.82 8.23 42.84
N ALA A 302 -8.12 8.83 41.88
CA ALA A 302 -8.52 8.87 40.47
C ALA A 302 -8.21 7.54 39.73
N GLN A 303 -7.28 6.74 40.19
CA GLN A 303 -6.88 5.48 39.54
C GLN A 303 -7.89 4.34 39.70
N THR A 304 -8.72 4.36 40.76
CA THR A 304 -9.69 3.27 41.03
C THR A 304 -10.93 3.39 40.18
N GLN A 305 -11.41 4.60 39.92
CA GLN A 305 -12.58 4.83 39.04
C GLN A 305 -12.26 4.64 37.55
N LEU A 306 -11.04 4.97 37.11
CA LEU A 306 -10.57 4.73 35.74
C LEU A 306 -10.38 3.23 35.42
N ALA A 307 -10.03 2.42 36.44
CA ALA A 307 -9.85 1.00 36.25
C ALA A 307 -11.17 0.23 36.04
N GLU A 308 -12.28 0.72 36.58
CA GLU A 308 -13.61 0.11 36.39
C GLU A 308 -14.21 0.44 35.02
N VAL A 309 -14.06 1.66 34.56
CA VAL A 309 -14.50 2.08 33.21
C VAL A 309 -13.64 1.41 32.11
N ALA A 310 -12.34 1.25 32.36
CA ALA A 310 -11.46 0.53 31.44
C ALA A 310 -11.77 -0.96 31.35
N ARG A 311 -12.23 -1.58 32.44
CA ARG A 311 -12.67 -3.01 32.43
C ARG A 311 -13.97 -3.23 31.66
N ALA A 312 -14.90 -2.31 31.71
CA ALA A 312 -16.15 -2.37 30.95
C ALA A 312 -15.92 -2.17 29.44
N LYS A 313 -15.06 -1.22 29.05
CA LYS A 313 -14.66 -1.00 27.65
C LYS A 313 -13.78 -2.14 27.08
N SER A 314 -12.91 -2.75 27.92
CA SER A 314 -12.10 -3.91 27.54
C SER A 314 -12.92 -5.17 27.29
N ALA A 315 -14.05 -5.36 27.98
CA ALA A 315 -14.94 -6.48 27.75
C ALA A 315 -15.71 -6.35 26.43
N ALA A 316 -16.10 -5.13 26.04
CA ALA A 316 -16.73 -4.83 24.76
C ALA A 316 -15.72 -4.91 23.59
N ALA A 317 -14.50 -4.41 23.79
CA ALA A 317 -13.42 -4.48 22.79
C ALA A 317 -12.90 -5.93 22.61
N LYS A 318 -12.86 -6.75 23.66
CA LYS A 318 -12.52 -8.17 23.53
C LYS A 318 -13.60 -8.97 22.78
N LYS A 319 -14.87 -8.56 22.87
CA LYS A 319 -15.95 -9.21 22.12
C LYS A 319 -15.90 -8.82 20.63
N ALA A 320 -15.41 -7.60 20.31
CA ALA A 320 -15.15 -7.14 18.95
C ALA A 320 -13.83 -7.68 18.37
N ALA A 321 -12.79 -7.85 19.19
CA ALA A 321 -11.47 -8.36 18.77
C ALA A 321 -11.44 -9.89 18.57
N LEU A 322 -12.38 -10.64 19.11
CA LEU A 322 -12.54 -12.08 18.83
C LEU A 322 -13.28 -12.35 17.51
N ALA A 323 -13.86 -11.31 16.89
CA ALA A 323 -14.54 -11.41 15.61
C ALA A 323 -13.69 -10.93 14.40
N GLY A 324 -12.47 -10.43 14.61
CA GLY A 324 -11.69 -9.81 13.52
C GLY A 324 -10.18 -9.82 13.72
N GLN A 325 -9.54 -10.96 13.56
CA GLN A 325 -8.12 -11.03 13.23
C GLN A 325 -7.96 -11.34 11.74
N GLY A 326 -7.99 -10.29 10.93
CA GLY A 326 -7.60 -10.25 9.54
C GLY A 326 -7.46 -8.79 9.17
N ASP A 327 -6.30 -8.43 8.68
CA ASP A 327 -5.96 -7.08 8.22
C ASP A 327 -6.91 -6.68 7.07
N LEU A 328 -7.97 -5.94 7.40
CA LEU A 328 -9.15 -5.76 6.54
C LEU A 328 -9.06 -4.55 5.61
N PHE A 329 -7.94 -3.82 5.58
CA PHE A 329 -7.80 -2.56 4.84
C PHE A 329 -6.49 -2.43 4.06
N ALA A 330 -6.13 -3.49 3.31
CA ALA A 330 -5.26 -3.32 2.17
C ALA A 330 -6.14 -3.20 0.91
N PRO A 331 -6.06 -2.12 0.13
CA PRO A 331 -6.69 -2.09 -1.18
C PRO A 331 -6.12 -3.23 -2.01
N ALA A 332 -7.01 -3.97 -2.68
CA ALA A 332 -6.61 -5.00 -3.62
C ALA A 332 -5.66 -4.38 -4.64
N ALA A 333 -4.39 -4.80 -4.59
CA ALA A 333 -3.40 -4.40 -5.57
C ALA A 333 -3.82 -4.97 -6.92
N GLU A 334 -4.07 -4.12 -7.88
CA GLU A 334 -4.03 -4.50 -9.28
C GLU A 334 -2.61 -5.03 -9.60
N PRO A 335 -2.48 -6.04 -10.46
CA PRO A 335 -1.22 -6.75 -10.66
C PRO A 335 -0.25 -5.93 -11.51
N GLY A 336 0.91 -5.74 -10.97
CA GLY A 336 2.15 -5.54 -11.69
C GLY A 336 2.67 -4.12 -11.79
N GLU A 337 3.70 -3.81 -11.01
CA GLU A 337 4.71 -2.84 -11.43
C GLU A 337 6.07 -3.11 -10.79
N SER A 338 7.06 -3.23 -11.67
CA SER A 338 8.48 -3.30 -11.38
C SER A 338 9.19 -2.02 -11.85
N PRO A 339 10.39 -1.76 -11.38
CA PRO A 339 10.94 -0.41 -11.18
C PRO A 339 11.70 0.13 -12.38
N ALA A 340 11.91 1.42 -12.41
CA ALA A 340 12.78 2.06 -13.37
C ALA A 340 13.81 3.00 -12.82
N SER A 341 14.82 3.15 -13.60
CA SER A 341 16.09 3.81 -13.38
C SER A 341 16.21 5.14 -14.14
N ASP A 342 16.84 6.08 -13.53
CA ASP A 342 18.03 6.83 -13.94
C ASP A 342 17.99 7.91 -15.03
N ARG A 343 18.51 9.04 -14.66
CA ARG A 343 19.40 10.05 -15.29
C ARG A 343 18.91 11.47 -15.50
N GLY A 344 19.78 12.36 -15.05
CA GLY A 344 19.96 13.67 -15.59
C GLY A 344 20.96 14.52 -14.78
N SER A 345 22.20 14.55 -15.24
CA SER A 345 23.37 15.17 -14.62
C SER A 345 23.43 16.69 -14.76
N ALA A 346 23.95 17.34 -13.71
CA ALA A 346 24.95 18.40 -13.56
C ALA A 346 24.43 19.81 -13.21
N PRO A 347 25.26 20.71 -12.66
CA PRO A 347 26.56 20.54 -12.05
C PRO A 347 26.70 21.03 -10.59
N SER A 348 27.85 20.72 -10.02
CA SER A 348 28.40 21.10 -8.73
C SER A 348 28.36 22.60 -8.42
N ASP A 349 27.86 22.90 -7.20
CA ASP A 349 28.39 24.01 -6.40
C ASP A 349 28.40 23.59 -4.93
N GLU A 350 29.59 23.52 -4.37
CA GLU A 350 29.83 23.40 -2.95
C GLU A 350 29.28 24.63 -2.25
N GLN A 351 28.17 24.49 -1.55
CA GLN A 351 27.81 25.38 -0.45
C GLN A 351 27.43 24.54 0.77
N THR A 352 28.10 24.81 1.84
CA THR A 352 27.93 24.35 3.20
C THR A 352 26.45 24.22 3.57
N ALA A 353 25.93 22.98 3.65
CA ALA A 353 24.58 22.70 4.16
C ALA A 353 24.59 22.85 5.68
N GLU A 354 24.12 23.98 6.18
CA GLU A 354 23.58 24.11 7.52
C GLU A 354 22.40 23.15 7.68
N SER A 355 22.33 22.46 8.80
CA SER A 355 21.22 21.56 9.15
C SER A 355 19.92 22.36 9.17
N GLU A 356 19.07 22.22 8.16
CA GLU A 356 17.74 22.83 8.15
C GLU A 356 16.89 22.19 9.26
N GLU A 357 16.80 22.89 10.39
CA GLU A 357 15.87 22.60 11.47
C GLU A 357 14.49 23.09 11.03
N PHE A 358 13.48 22.19 10.93
CA PHE A 358 12.10 22.62 10.63
C PHE A 358 11.65 23.65 11.64
N ALA A 359 11.06 24.72 11.16
CA ALA A 359 10.31 25.61 12.01
C ALA A 359 9.14 24.86 12.69
N THR A 360 8.81 25.22 13.90
CA THR A 360 7.71 24.66 14.70
C THR A 360 6.96 25.79 15.39
N ALA A 361 5.82 25.55 16.02
CA ALA A 361 5.13 26.55 16.86
C ALA A 361 6.05 27.15 17.91
N GLN A 362 6.95 26.34 18.48
CA GLN A 362 7.88 26.82 19.54
C GLN A 362 9.00 27.71 18.99
N THR A 363 9.39 27.58 17.74
CA THR A 363 10.49 28.33 17.11
C THR A 363 9.99 29.49 16.23
N THR A 364 8.70 29.52 15.92
CA THR A 364 8.09 30.51 15.03
C THR A 364 7.25 31.49 15.84
N PRO A 365 7.52 32.79 15.80
CA PRO A 365 6.64 33.77 16.44
C PRO A 365 5.26 33.76 15.83
N HIS A 366 4.23 33.64 16.65
CA HIS A 366 2.83 33.60 16.23
C HIS A 366 1.92 34.28 17.30
N ALA A 367 0.69 34.60 16.90
CA ALA A 367 -0.33 35.19 17.75
C ALA A 367 -1.62 34.37 17.66
N TYR A 368 -1.70 33.31 18.46
CA TYR A 368 -2.88 32.45 18.55
C TYR A 368 -3.72 32.89 19.78
N THR A 369 -4.97 33.21 19.54
CA THR A 369 -5.83 33.83 20.57
C THR A 369 -7.05 32.96 20.84
N ILE A 370 -7.32 32.68 22.12
CA ILE A 370 -8.53 31.97 22.55
C ILE A 370 -9.66 32.99 22.72
N VAL A 371 -10.76 32.80 22.02
CA VAL A 371 -11.99 33.61 22.14
C VAL A 371 -12.79 33.07 23.32
N ARG A 372 -12.94 33.88 24.37
CA ARG A 372 -13.56 33.44 25.62
C ARG A 372 -14.98 34.04 25.86
N THR A 373 -15.31 35.11 25.16
CA THR A 373 -16.57 35.82 25.34
C THR A 373 -17.31 36.05 24.02
N VAL A 374 -18.62 36.28 24.07
CA VAL A 374 -19.44 36.62 22.90
C VAL A 374 -18.96 37.93 22.25
N GLN A 375 -18.55 38.91 23.03
CA GLN A 375 -18.05 40.19 22.52
C GLN A 375 -16.73 40.04 21.74
N GLU A 376 -15.83 39.19 22.25
CA GLU A 376 -14.63 38.83 21.52
C GLU A 376 -14.94 38.08 20.23
N LEU A 377 -15.89 37.12 20.25
CA LEU A 377 -16.35 36.41 19.08
C LEU A 377 -16.91 37.36 18.02
N GLU A 378 -17.79 38.27 18.39
CA GLU A 378 -18.34 39.31 17.49
C GLU A 378 -17.26 40.22 16.90
N ALA A 379 -16.21 40.52 17.66
CA ALA A 379 -15.07 41.32 17.18
C ALA A 379 -14.28 40.54 16.11
N VAL A 380 -13.95 39.27 16.38
CA VAL A 380 -13.27 38.38 15.46
C VAL A 380 -14.09 38.19 14.17
N LEU A 381 -15.40 37.91 14.29
CA LEU A 381 -16.26 37.70 13.12
C LEU A 381 -16.35 38.97 12.24
N ARG A 382 -16.33 40.18 12.83
CA ARG A 382 -16.28 41.47 12.08
C ARG A 382 -14.95 41.63 11.35
N GLU A 383 -13.83 41.24 11.98
CA GLU A 383 -12.51 41.29 11.35
C GLU A 383 -12.42 40.29 10.17
N VAL A 384 -12.84 39.05 10.39
CA VAL A 384 -12.84 37.99 9.35
C VAL A 384 -13.77 38.38 8.18
N ALA A 385 -14.96 38.93 8.46
CA ALA A 385 -15.92 39.38 7.43
C ALA A 385 -15.40 40.54 6.57
N ALA A 386 -14.37 41.25 6.99
CA ALA A 386 -13.74 42.32 6.21
C ALA A 386 -12.69 41.78 5.22
N CYS A 387 -12.35 40.48 5.29
CA CYS A 387 -11.37 39.83 4.45
C CYS A 387 -12.02 39.12 3.23
N PRO A 388 -11.33 39.01 2.09
CA PRO A 388 -11.86 38.32 0.91
C PRO A 388 -11.91 36.79 1.06
N GLU A 389 -11.09 36.26 1.98
CA GLU A 389 -10.99 34.84 2.28
C GLU A 389 -10.55 34.61 3.72
N PHE A 390 -10.90 33.47 4.29
CA PHE A 390 -10.41 33.00 5.58
C PHE A 390 -10.26 31.49 5.60
N CYS A 391 -9.31 31.01 6.42
CA CYS A 391 -9.13 29.61 6.74
C CYS A 391 -9.94 29.24 7.97
N PHE A 392 -10.49 28.03 8.00
CA PHE A 392 -11.12 27.45 9.17
C PHE A 392 -10.85 25.96 9.28
N ASP A 393 -10.95 25.46 10.51
CA ASP A 393 -10.84 24.07 10.85
C ASP A 393 -11.71 23.76 12.08
N THR A 394 -12.29 22.55 12.16
CA THR A 394 -13.16 22.14 13.26
C THR A 394 -12.57 21.02 14.08
N GLU A 395 -12.59 21.18 15.41
CA GLU A 395 -12.23 20.14 16.35
C GLU A 395 -13.46 19.42 16.88
N THR A 396 -13.42 18.08 16.89
CA THR A 396 -14.54 17.23 17.32
C THR A 396 -14.09 16.17 18.32
N THR A 397 -15.04 15.55 19.01
CA THR A 397 -14.75 14.44 19.93
C THR A 397 -14.34 13.14 19.22
N GLY A 398 -14.62 13.03 17.91
CA GLY A 398 -14.27 11.88 17.06
C GLY A 398 -14.67 12.12 15.62
N PHE A 399 -14.73 11.06 14.82
CA PHE A 399 -14.96 11.15 13.37
C PHE A 399 -16.40 10.78 12.93
N ASP A 400 -17.26 10.39 13.87
CA ASP A 400 -18.67 10.11 13.58
C ASP A 400 -19.48 11.41 13.67
N ILE A 401 -19.68 12.05 12.52
CA ILE A 401 -20.39 13.35 12.45
C ILE A 401 -21.79 13.31 13.06
N PHE A 402 -22.43 12.16 13.22
CA PHE A 402 -23.78 12.05 13.79
C PHE A 402 -23.79 11.88 15.30
N ASN A 403 -22.78 11.23 15.86
CA ASN A 403 -22.67 10.95 17.30
C ASN A 403 -21.69 11.87 18.01
N ASP A 404 -20.65 12.34 17.31
CA ASP A 404 -19.62 13.19 17.87
C ASP A 404 -20.09 14.66 17.90
N ARG A 405 -19.49 15.44 18.80
CA ARG A 405 -19.80 16.86 18.98
C ARG A 405 -18.62 17.75 18.63
N ILE A 406 -18.90 18.98 18.24
CA ILE A 406 -17.88 20.00 18.03
C ILE A 406 -17.27 20.40 19.39
N VAL A 407 -15.96 20.55 19.43
CA VAL A 407 -15.16 21.00 20.58
C VAL A 407 -14.64 22.42 20.35
N GLY A 408 -14.38 22.78 19.10
CA GLY A 408 -13.90 24.10 18.76
C GLY A 408 -13.90 24.37 17.27
N LEU A 409 -13.74 25.65 16.94
CA LEU A 409 -13.55 26.17 15.58
C LEU A 409 -12.35 27.10 15.60
N SER A 410 -11.41 26.90 14.70
CA SER A 410 -10.30 27.82 14.48
C SER A 410 -10.51 28.66 13.22
N LEU A 411 -10.02 29.91 13.24
CA LEU A 411 -10.09 30.85 12.13
C LEU A 411 -8.75 31.52 11.92
N ALA A 412 -8.33 31.71 10.65
CA ALA A 412 -7.15 32.46 10.27
C ALA A 412 -7.38 33.28 9.01
N VAL A 413 -6.92 34.56 9.00
CA VAL A 413 -6.98 35.46 7.84
C VAL A 413 -5.60 35.98 7.41
N ARG A 414 -4.60 35.86 8.28
CA ARG A 414 -3.21 36.26 8.06
C ARG A 414 -2.25 35.15 8.52
N PRO A 415 -1.13 34.95 7.86
CA PRO A 415 -0.09 34.03 8.34
C PRO A 415 0.37 34.36 9.76
N TYR A 416 0.54 33.36 10.59
CA TYR A 416 1.00 33.40 11.98
C TYR A 416 0.01 34.03 12.95
N GLU A 417 -1.24 34.30 12.53
CA GLU A 417 -2.31 34.83 13.37
C GLU A 417 -3.54 33.97 13.23
N ALA A 418 -4.11 33.46 14.34
CA ALA A 418 -5.30 32.65 14.33
C ALA A 418 -6.11 32.79 15.63
N TRP A 419 -7.38 32.49 15.56
CA TRP A 419 -8.29 32.48 16.71
C TRP A 419 -8.84 31.06 16.89
N TYR A 420 -8.93 30.64 18.16
CA TYR A 420 -9.64 29.43 18.55
C TYR A 420 -10.90 29.79 19.33
N ILE A 421 -12.03 29.28 18.90
CA ILE A 421 -13.37 29.49 19.45
C ILE A 421 -13.81 28.16 20.09
N PRO A 422 -13.76 28.02 21.44
CA PRO A 422 -14.15 26.79 22.12
C PRO A 422 -15.66 26.62 22.14
N PHE A 423 -16.13 25.48 21.76
CA PHE A 423 -17.54 25.04 21.81
C PHE A 423 -17.77 24.10 23.00
N ASN A 424 -18.94 24.24 23.64
CA ASN A 424 -19.43 23.35 24.69
C ASN A 424 -20.94 23.30 24.66
N GLU A 425 -21.56 22.46 25.49
CA GLU A 425 -23.00 22.27 25.50
C GLU A 425 -23.80 23.57 25.75
N SER A 426 -23.22 24.51 26.51
CA SER A 426 -23.93 25.77 26.89
C SER A 426 -23.89 26.85 25.80
N ASN A 427 -22.85 26.89 24.97
CA ASN A 427 -22.64 27.96 23.98
C ASN A 427 -22.84 27.53 22.52
N THR A 428 -22.92 26.23 22.22
CA THR A 428 -22.95 25.71 20.84
C THR A 428 -24.05 26.36 20.00
N ALA A 429 -25.28 26.46 20.53
CA ALA A 429 -26.39 27.02 19.77
C ALA A 429 -26.22 28.52 19.51
N GLU A 430 -25.73 29.27 20.49
CA GLU A 430 -25.49 30.69 20.39
C GLU A 430 -24.35 30.99 19.42
N TYR A 431 -23.22 30.29 19.53
CA TYR A 431 -22.08 30.50 18.69
C TYR A 431 -22.36 30.06 17.24
N ALA A 432 -23.06 28.95 17.03
CA ALA A 432 -23.53 28.55 15.70
C ALA A 432 -24.40 29.64 15.04
N ALA A 433 -25.29 30.28 15.79
CA ALA A 433 -26.11 31.38 15.27
C ALA A 433 -25.26 32.62 14.88
N LEU A 434 -24.21 32.91 15.65
CA LEU A 434 -23.31 34.05 15.40
C LEU A 434 -22.41 33.84 14.18
N ILE A 435 -21.86 32.63 13.98
CA ILE A 435 -20.96 32.34 12.85
C ILE A 435 -21.72 32.14 11.52
N ARG A 436 -23.00 31.75 11.57
CA ARG A 436 -23.82 31.42 10.37
C ARG A 436 -23.78 32.49 9.29
N PRO A 437 -23.92 33.81 9.56
CA PRO A 437 -23.88 34.84 8.52
C PRO A 437 -22.55 34.92 7.79
N LEU A 438 -21.41 34.69 8.48
CA LEU A 438 -20.08 34.69 7.91
C LEU A 438 -19.89 33.51 6.94
N PHE A 439 -20.27 32.31 7.37
CA PHE A 439 -20.13 31.12 6.54
C PHE A 439 -21.10 31.13 5.35
N ALA A 440 -22.28 31.72 5.48
CA ALA A 440 -23.28 31.86 4.42
C ALA A 440 -22.98 32.99 3.43
N ASP A 441 -22.00 33.84 3.67
CA ASP A 441 -21.61 34.89 2.73
C ASP A 441 -20.85 34.28 1.55
N GLY A 442 -21.53 34.22 0.39
CA GLY A 442 -20.97 33.68 -0.83
C GLY A 442 -19.87 34.52 -1.49
N LYS A 443 -19.58 35.72 -0.97
CA LYS A 443 -18.52 36.59 -1.49
C LYS A 443 -17.17 36.32 -0.87
N ILE A 444 -17.15 35.71 0.31
CA ILE A 444 -15.94 35.38 1.05
C ILE A 444 -15.55 33.94 0.75
N ALA A 445 -14.31 33.71 0.31
CA ALA A 445 -13.81 32.37 0.08
C ALA A 445 -13.41 31.70 1.41
N LYS A 446 -13.56 30.38 1.48
CA LYS A 446 -13.20 29.57 2.64
C LYS A 446 -12.06 28.64 2.27
N ILE A 447 -11.10 28.49 3.16
CA ILE A 447 -9.92 27.66 3.01
C ILE A 447 -9.95 26.60 4.11
N GLY A 448 -9.59 25.35 3.78
CA GLY A 448 -9.48 24.28 4.75
C GLY A 448 -8.60 23.13 4.24
N GLN A 449 -8.41 22.13 5.07
CA GLN A 449 -7.69 20.88 4.73
C GLN A 449 -8.65 19.71 4.92
N ASN A 450 -9.01 18.99 3.86
CA ASN A 450 -10.07 17.97 3.87
C ASN A 450 -11.42 18.58 4.35
N ILE A 451 -11.72 19.75 3.82
CA ILE A 451 -12.80 20.67 4.23
C ILE A 451 -14.19 20.01 4.19
N LYS A 452 -14.37 18.91 3.49
CA LYS A 452 -15.61 18.13 3.44
C LYS A 452 -16.09 17.71 4.82
N PHE A 453 -15.18 17.29 5.71
CA PHE A 453 -15.52 16.89 7.07
C PHE A 453 -16.08 18.08 7.85
N ASP A 454 -15.43 19.22 7.78
CA ASP A 454 -15.85 20.44 8.45
C ASP A 454 -17.20 20.97 7.95
N LEU A 455 -17.42 20.85 6.61
CA LEU A 455 -18.73 21.14 6.01
C LEU A 455 -19.84 20.32 6.68
N MET A 456 -19.63 19.02 6.86
CA MET A 456 -20.63 18.12 7.44
C MET A 456 -20.85 18.41 8.94
N VAL A 457 -19.78 18.72 9.69
CA VAL A 457 -19.86 19.11 11.10
C VAL A 457 -20.67 20.39 11.25
N LEU A 458 -20.37 21.43 10.48
CA LEU A 458 -21.07 22.72 10.52
C LEU A 458 -22.51 22.63 10.01
N ALA A 459 -22.79 21.82 8.97
CA ALA A 459 -24.14 21.58 8.48
C ALA A 459 -25.07 21.01 9.57
N ARG A 460 -24.55 20.14 10.46
CA ARG A 460 -25.31 19.63 11.61
C ARG A 460 -25.67 20.70 12.64
N LEU A 461 -24.89 21.77 12.69
CA LEU A 461 -25.18 22.93 13.55
C LEU A 461 -26.11 23.94 12.84
N GLY A 462 -26.61 23.63 11.64
CA GLY A 462 -27.41 24.48 10.81
C GLY A 462 -26.64 25.65 10.22
N VAL A 463 -25.29 25.52 10.08
CA VAL A 463 -24.42 26.51 9.45
C VAL A 463 -24.15 26.04 8.02
N GLU A 464 -24.79 26.72 7.07
CA GLU A 464 -24.54 26.50 5.65
C GLU A 464 -23.29 27.26 5.22
N ILE A 465 -22.41 26.59 4.43
CA ILE A 465 -21.23 27.20 3.86
C ILE A 465 -21.49 27.53 2.40
N ARG A 466 -21.29 28.80 2.01
CA ARG A 466 -21.44 29.31 0.65
C ARG A 466 -20.17 30.01 0.19
N GLY A 467 -20.06 30.17 -1.11
CA GLY A 467 -18.90 30.79 -1.74
C GLY A 467 -17.84 29.79 -2.15
N ARG A 468 -16.69 30.29 -2.61
CA ARG A 468 -15.59 29.48 -3.12
C ARG A 468 -14.89 28.73 -1.97
N LEU A 469 -14.56 27.48 -2.20
CA LEU A 469 -13.79 26.64 -1.28
C LEU A 469 -12.39 26.36 -1.83
N TYR A 470 -11.38 26.45 -0.98
CA TYR A 470 -10.02 26.02 -1.29
C TYR A 470 -9.57 24.92 -0.31
N ASP A 471 -9.54 23.68 -0.79
CA ASP A 471 -9.07 22.52 -0.03
C ASP A 471 -7.60 22.22 -0.37
N THR A 472 -6.70 22.42 0.59
CA THR A 472 -5.26 22.22 0.38
C THR A 472 -4.87 20.76 0.08
N MET A 473 -5.64 19.78 0.56
CA MET A 473 -5.49 18.38 0.20
C MET A 473 -5.75 18.15 -1.29
N ILE A 474 -6.84 18.72 -1.81
CA ILE A 474 -7.24 18.56 -3.22
C ILE A 474 -6.35 19.39 -4.15
N LEU A 475 -5.96 20.61 -3.74
CA LEU A 475 -4.98 21.40 -4.49
C LEU A 475 -3.69 20.61 -4.71
N HIS A 476 -3.16 20.01 -3.64
CA HIS A 476 -1.95 19.21 -3.75
C HIS A 476 -2.15 17.92 -4.54
N TYR A 477 -3.30 17.27 -4.40
CA TYR A 477 -3.62 16.08 -5.19
C TYR A 477 -3.58 16.36 -6.70
N LEU A 478 -3.99 17.52 -7.16
CA LEU A 478 -3.87 17.91 -8.58
C LEU A 478 -2.41 18.11 -9.03
N LEU A 479 -1.54 18.55 -8.12
CA LEU A 479 -0.11 18.77 -8.39
C LEU A 479 0.70 17.46 -8.40
N ASP A 480 0.37 16.52 -7.51
CA ASP A 480 1.14 15.28 -7.30
C ASP A 480 0.22 14.16 -6.75
N PRO A 481 -0.57 13.50 -7.62
CA PRO A 481 -1.64 12.58 -7.19
C PRO A 481 -1.13 11.29 -6.51
N GLU A 482 0.17 10.96 -6.61
CA GLU A 482 0.74 9.73 -6.04
C GLU A 482 1.39 9.93 -4.67
N SER A 483 1.46 11.17 -4.17
CA SER A 483 2.08 11.48 -2.89
C SER A 483 1.07 11.51 -1.72
N ARG A 484 1.57 11.88 -0.53
CA ARG A 484 0.71 12.07 0.65
C ARG A 484 0.18 13.50 0.69
N HIS A 485 -1.12 13.64 0.97
CA HIS A 485 -1.83 14.92 0.95
C HIS A 485 -2.25 15.41 2.35
N ASN A 486 -1.82 14.76 3.43
CA ASN A 486 -2.11 15.22 4.78
C ASN A 486 -1.30 16.47 5.13
N MET A 487 -1.87 17.35 5.95
CA MET A 487 -1.33 18.66 6.29
C MET A 487 0.11 18.60 6.79
N ASP A 488 0.46 17.68 7.70
CA ASP A 488 1.83 17.52 8.20
C ASP A 488 2.85 17.32 7.07
N ALA A 489 2.54 16.45 6.11
CA ALA A 489 3.43 16.19 4.98
C ALA A 489 3.55 17.41 4.07
N LEU A 490 2.45 18.13 3.84
CA LEU A 490 2.43 19.33 3.02
C LEU A 490 3.19 20.47 3.69
N ALA A 491 2.98 20.70 4.98
CA ALA A 491 3.67 21.74 5.74
C ALA A 491 5.20 21.52 5.75
N MET A 492 5.63 20.27 5.95
CA MET A 492 7.03 19.95 5.90
C MET A 492 7.63 20.12 4.49
N ARG A 493 6.88 19.77 3.44
CA ARG A 493 7.37 19.84 2.06
C ARG A 493 7.40 21.28 1.51
N TYR A 494 6.39 22.08 1.80
CA TYR A 494 6.19 23.38 1.15
C TYR A 494 6.49 24.58 2.05
N LEU A 495 6.43 24.42 3.37
CA LEU A 495 6.64 25.50 4.31
C LEU A 495 7.91 25.32 5.15
N ASN A 496 8.62 24.22 5.01
CA ASN A 496 9.71 23.81 5.92
C ASN A 496 9.28 23.90 7.39
N TYR A 497 8.04 23.51 7.68
CA TYR A 497 7.40 23.63 8.98
C TYR A 497 6.87 22.29 9.44
N ARG A 498 7.07 21.96 10.72
CA ARG A 498 6.57 20.74 11.36
C ARG A 498 5.45 21.10 12.33
N PRO A 499 4.18 20.82 11.99
CA PRO A 499 3.04 21.06 12.89
C PRO A 499 3.05 20.18 14.13
N ILE A 500 2.28 20.57 15.12
CA ILE A 500 1.97 19.77 16.30
C ILE A 500 1.21 18.52 15.84
N SER A 501 1.74 17.33 16.13
CA SER A 501 1.06 16.10 15.75
C SER A 501 -0.12 15.82 16.67
N ILE A 502 -1.30 15.51 16.11
CA ILE A 502 -2.48 15.10 16.88
C ILE A 502 -2.18 13.94 17.84
N THR A 503 -1.31 13.03 17.46
CA THR A 503 -0.93 11.90 18.32
C THR A 503 -0.09 12.32 19.54
N SER A 504 0.55 13.47 19.51
CA SER A 504 1.23 14.04 20.68
C SER A 504 0.24 14.71 21.64
N LEU A 505 -0.91 15.11 21.12
CA LEU A 505 -1.98 15.76 21.88
C LEU A 505 -2.89 14.74 22.58
N ILE A 506 -3.46 13.80 21.82
CA ILE A 506 -4.47 12.83 22.32
C ILE A 506 -3.92 11.43 22.60
N GLY A 507 -2.65 11.14 22.24
CA GLY A 507 -2.05 9.80 22.41
C GLY A 507 -2.39 8.82 21.29
N LYS A 508 -2.10 7.52 21.48
CA LYS A 508 -2.29 6.45 20.49
C LYS A 508 -2.93 5.20 21.09
N GLY A 509 -3.70 4.47 20.28
CA GLY A 509 -4.24 3.15 20.60
C GLY A 509 -5.31 3.17 21.69
N ALA A 510 -5.40 2.11 22.49
CA ALA A 510 -6.48 1.93 23.48
C ALA A 510 -6.52 2.96 24.62
N ARG A 511 -5.52 3.82 24.74
CA ARG A 511 -5.43 4.92 25.72
C ARG A 511 -5.57 6.30 25.07
N GLN A 512 -6.02 6.36 23.85
CA GLN A 512 -6.25 7.61 23.14
C GLN A 512 -7.38 8.37 23.83
N LEU A 513 -7.12 9.64 24.10
CA LEU A 513 -8.10 10.59 24.67
C LEU A 513 -8.94 11.20 23.55
N THR A 514 -10.08 11.75 23.89
CA THR A 514 -10.86 12.62 23.01
C THR A 514 -10.40 14.07 23.17
N MET A 515 -10.66 14.92 22.15
CA MET A 515 -10.18 16.29 22.13
C MET A 515 -10.72 17.13 23.30
N ASP A 516 -11.95 16.87 23.75
CA ASP A 516 -12.59 17.52 24.90
C ASP A 516 -12.00 17.12 26.27
N MET A 517 -11.13 16.10 26.31
CA MET A 517 -10.40 15.72 27.54
C MET A 517 -9.03 16.40 27.66
N ILE A 518 -8.64 17.18 26.65
CA ILE A 518 -7.38 17.91 26.62
C ILE A 518 -7.61 19.34 27.18
N SER A 519 -6.57 19.92 27.79
CA SER A 519 -6.70 21.30 28.29
C SER A 519 -6.94 22.31 27.15
N LEU A 520 -7.77 23.30 27.42
CA LEU A 520 -8.18 24.33 26.47
C LEU A 520 -6.98 24.98 25.75
N GLU A 521 -5.93 25.30 26.49
CA GLU A 521 -4.74 25.97 25.97
C GLU A 521 -4.00 25.08 24.94
N ARG A 522 -3.91 23.78 25.21
CA ARG A 522 -3.26 22.85 24.29
C ARG A 522 -4.08 22.57 23.02
N VAL A 523 -5.41 22.46 23.17
CA VAL A 523 -6.29 22.33 22.01
C VAL A 523 -6.27 23.57 21.16
N ALA A 524 -6.30 24.74 21.80
CA ALA A 524 -6.27 26.05 21.13
C ALA A 524 -4.98 26.26 20.33
N GLU A 525 -3.83 25.91 20.91
CA GLU A 525 -2.53 26.00 20.23
C GLU A 525 -2.49 25.09 18.98
N TYR A 526 -2.95 23.85 19.13
CA TYR A 526 -3.01 22.88 18.04
C TYR A 526 -3.96 23.33 16.92
N ALA A 527 -5.21 23.64 17.25
CA ALA A 527 -6.25 23.99 16.28
C ALA A 527 -5.98 25.33 15.57
N ALA A 528 -5.44 26.32 16.30
CA ALA A 528 -5.04 27.59 15.69
C ALA A 528 -3.85 27.43 14.74
N GLU A 529 -2.89 26.55 15.08
CA GLU A 529 -1.79 26.17 14.19
C GLU A 529 -2.32 25.52 12.89
N ASP A 530 -3.31 24.61 12.99
CA ASP A 530 -3.89 23.94 11.83
C ASP A 530 -4.53 24.94 10.86
N ALA A 531 -5.26 25.94 11.36
CA ALA A 531 -5.82 27.00 10.51
C ALA A 531 -4.74 27.90 9.89
N ASP A 532 -3.70 28.32 10.65
CA ASP A 532 -2.59 29.11 10.11
C ASP A 532 -1.79 28.36 9.04
N VAL A 533 -1.39 27.13 9.35
CA VAL A 533 -0.61 26.30 8.42
C VAL A 533 -1.40 26.05 7.14
N THR A 534 -2.69 25.75 7.23
CA THR A 534 -3.56 25.52 6.08
C THR A 534 -3.72 26.77 5.21
N LEU A 535 -3.86 27.95 5.82
CA LEU A 535 -3.87 29.22 5.10
C LEU A 535 -2.56 29.44 4.33
N ARG A 536 -1.44 29.23 4.96
CA ARG A 536 -0.11 29.37 4.34
C ARG A 536 0.12 28.32 3.23
N LEU A 537 -0.37 27.10 3.42
CA LEU A 537 -0.34 26.07 2.37
C LEU A 537 -1.13 26.49 1.13
N LYS A 538 -2.34 27.05 1.30
CA LYS A 538 -3.12 27.55 0.17
C LYS A 538 -2.36 28.63 -0.62
N GLN A 539 -1.69 29.56 0.08
CA GLN A 539 -0.92 30.65 -0.54
C GLN A 539 0.25 30.12 -1.40
N VAL A 540 0.81 28.95 -1.07
CA VAL A 540 1.91 28.34 -1.83
C VAL A 540 1.38 27.39 -2.93
N LEU A 541 0.29 26.65 -2.65
CA LEU A 541 -0.20 25.62 -3.57
C LEU A 541 -1.04 26.21 -4.71
N TRP A 542 -1.89 27.21 -4.43
CA TRP A 542 -2.76 27.79 -5.44
C TRP A 542 -2.02 28.38 -6.64
N PRO A 543 -0.97 29.19 -6.48
CA PRO A 543 -0.19 29.69 -7.64
C PRO A 543 0.42 28.58 -8.49
N LYS A 544 0.79 27.44 -7.89
CA LYS A 544 1.31 26.28 -8.65
C LYS A 544 0.21 25.58 -9.46
N VAL A 545 -1.02 25.54 -8.95
CA VAL A 545 -2.18 25.02 -9.68
C VAL A 545 -2.48 25.92 -10.88
N GLU A 546 -2.38 27.25 -10.70
CA GLU A 546 -2.55 28.21 -11.81
C GLU A 546 -1.41 28.09 -12.84
N GLU A 547 -0.16 27.98 -12.39
CA GLU A 547 1.02 27.82 -13.28
C GLU A 547 0.92 26.59 -14.17
N LEU A 548 0.33 25.50 -13.65
CA LEU A 548 0.14 24.25 -14.39
C LEU A 548 -1.18 24.21 -15.19
N ASP A 549 -1.94 25.29 -15.25
CA ASP A 549 -3.24 25.38 -15.94
C ASP A 549 -4.28 24.37 -15.43
N LEU A 550 -4.26 24.10 -14.09
CA LEU A 550 -5.18 23.18 -13.42
C LEU A 550 -6.29 23.92 -12.65
N ALA A 551 -6.29 25.25 -12.70
CA ALA A 551 -7.28 26.07 -11.97
C ALA A 551 -8.72 25.82 -12.47
N GLY A 552 -8.93 25.67 -13.78
CA GLY A 552 -10.23 25.32 -14.36
C GLY A 552 -10.74 23.98 -13.84
N LEU A 553 -9.90 22.95 -13.87
CA LEU A 553 -10.22 21.61 -13.34
C LEU A 553 -10.61 21.67 -11.86
N TYR A 554 -9.86 22.44 -11.06
CA TYR A 554 -10.17 22.62 -9.65
C TYR A 554 -11.53 23.32 -9.45
N LEU A 555 -11.72 24.48 -10.07
CA LEU A 555 -12.87 25.35 -9.84
C LEU A 555 -14.19 24.81 -10.43
N GLU A 556 -14.13 24.00 -11.50
CA GLU A 556 -15.32 23.51 -12.21
C GLU A 556 -15.69 22.07 -11.81
N ILE A 557 -14.72 21.28 -11.34
CA ILE A 557 -14.95 19.85 -11.04
C ILE A 557 -14.63 19.53 -9.57
N GLU A 558 -13.40 19.75 -9.10
CA GLU A 558 -12.99 19.23 -7.80
C GLU A 558 -13.60 20.00 -6.63
N GLU A 559 -13.63 21.31 -6.69
CA GLU A 559 -14.20 22.15 -5.64
C GLU A 559 -15.70 21.94 -5.47
N PRO A 560 -16.54 22.01 -6.53
CA PRO A 560 -17.98 21.76 -6.36
C PRO A 560 -18.28 20.34 -5.88
N MET A 561 -17.43 19.37 -6.23
CA MET A 561 -17.59 17.98 -5.82
C MET A 561 -17.51 17.79 -4.30
N ILE A 562 -16.80 18.66 -3.58
CA ILE A 562 -16.69 18.62 -2.11
C ILE A 562 -18.07 18.65 -1.44
N ALA A 563 -18.92 19.60 -1.85
CA ALA A 563 -20.27 19.76 -1.32
C ALA A 563 -21.17 18.59 -1.72
N VAL A 564 -21.06 18.12 -2.98
CA VAL A 564 -21.84 16.99 -3.48
C VAL A 564 -21.54 15.71 -2.68
N LEU A 565 -20.27 15.45 -2.38
CA LEU A 565 -19.89 14.29 -1.59
C LEU A 565 -20.36 14.42 -0.14
N ALA A 566 -20.29 15.61 0.45
CA ALA A 566 -20.83 15.84 1.78
C ALA A 566 -22.35 15.54 1.84
N GLU A 567 -23.12 15.96 0.82
CA GLU A 567 -24.56 15.67 0.70
C GLU A 567 -24.82 14.15 0.62
N ILE A 568 -24.07 13.43 -0.19
CA ILE A 568 -24.20 11.97 -0.37
C ILE A 568 -23.84 11.23 0.92
N GLU A 569 -22.73 11.58 1.55
CA GLU A 569 -22.28 10.97 2.79
C GLU A 569 -23.26 11.21 3.96
N MET A 570 -23.84 12.40 4.03
CA MET A 570 -24.89 12.72 5.02
C MET A 570 -26.22 12.03 4.73
N ALA A 571 -26.58 11.82 3.48
CA ALA A 571 -27.80 11.11 3.09
C ALA A 571 -27.74 9.65 3.53
N GLY A 572 -26.62 8.97 3.34
CA GLY A 572 -26.42 7.59 3.70
C GLY A 572 -27.38 6.61 3.01
N VAL A 573 -27.14 5.34 3.15
CA VAL A 573 -27.93 4.26 2.55
C VAL A 573 -28.56 3.35 3.60
N ARG A 574 -29.81 2.99 3.45
CA ARG A 574 -30.52 2.06 4.31
C ARG A 574 -30.29 0.64 3.85
N ILE A 575 -30.09 -0.27 4.81
CA ILE A 575 -30.00 -1.69 4.55
C ILE A 575 -31.03 -2.48 5.36
N ASP A 576 -31.47 -3.62 4.81
CA ASP A 576 -32.26 -4.63 5.49
C ASP A 576 -31.32 -5.58 6.25
N SER A 577 -31.13 -5.28 7.54
CA SER A 577 -30.26 -6.09 8.41
C SER A 577 -30.83 -7.47 8.73
N GLU A 578 -32.17 -7.65 8.70
CA GLU A 578 -32.83 -8.93 8.93
C GLU A 578 -32.63 -9.86 7.74
N ALA A 579 -32.82 -9.36 6.51
CA ALA A 579 -32.51 -10.11 5.29
C ALA A 579 -31.03 -10.52 5.21
N LEU A 580 -30.08 -9.66 5.64
CA LEU A 580 -28.67 -10.02 5.74
C LEU A 580 -28.41 -11.09 6.81
N ALA A 581 -29.08 -11.03 7.95
CA ALA A 581 -28.92 -12.05 8.99
C ALA A 581 -29.44 -13.42 8.52
N GLU A 582 -30.59 -13.47 7.83
CA GLU A 582 -31.08 -14.70 7.19
C GLU A 582 -30.08 -15.22 6.14
N TYR A 583 -29.55 -14.33 5.32
CA TYR A 583 -28.55 -14.70 4.33
C TYR A 583 -27.26 -15.22 4.96
N ALA A 584 -26.85 -14.67 6.10
CA ALA A 584 -25.69 -15.16 6.87
C ALA A 584 -25.88 -16.62 7.29
N VAL A 585 -27.07 -17.04 7.70
CA VAL A 585 -27.38 -18.44 8.07
C VAL A 585 -27.20 -19.37 6.86
N GLU A 586 -27.70 -18.96 5.70
CA GLU A 586 -27.56 -19.74 4.45
C GLU A 586 -26.10 -19.87 4.01
N LEU A 587 -25.34 -18.75 4.01
CA LEU A 587 -23.93 -18.77 3.65
C LEU A 587 -23.09 -19.59 4.63
N ASN A 588 -23.37 -19.54 5.92
CA ASN A 588 -22.69 -20.38 6.92
C ASN A 588 -22.98 -21.87 6.69
N LYS A 589 -24.20 -22.24 6.30
CA LYS A 589 -24.50 -23.61 5.91
C LYS A 589 -23.67 -24.03 4.69
N THR A 590 -23.66 -23.22 3.64
CA THR A 590 -22.85 -23.47 2.44
C THR A 590 -21.36 -23.62 2.78
N LEU A 591 -20.81 -22.77 3.65
CA LEU A 591 -19.43 -22.87 4.11
C LEU A 591 -19.14 -24.18 4.83
N ASN A 592 -20.04 -24.64 5.71
CA ASN A 592 -19.89 -25.90 6.42
C ASN A 592 -19.92 -27.10 5.45
N ASP A 593 -20.81 -27.08 4.46
CA ASP A 593 -20.89 -28.11 3.43
C ASP A 593 -19.61 -28.14 2.58
N LEU A 594 -19.13 -26.98 2.12
CA LEU A 594 -17.86 -26.84 1.36
C LEU A 594 -16.65 -27.26 2.18
N GLU A 595 -16.59 -26.90 3.47
CA GLU A 595 -15.53 -27.34 4.37
C GLU A 595 -15.51 -28.86 4.55
N GLY A 596 -16.69 -29.47 4.67
CA GLY A 596 -16.86 -30.92 4.69
C GLY A 596 -16.36 -31.59 3.40
N ASP A 597 -16.72 -31.06 2.24
CA ASP A 597 -16.27 -31.53 0.94
C ASP A 597 -14.75 -31.40 0.76
N ILE A 598 -14.18 -30.25 1.11
CA ILE A 598 -12.73 -30.01 1.03
C ILE A 598 -11.98 -31.02 1.92
N ARG A 599 -12.43 -31.25 3.17
CA ARG A 599 -11.83 -32.23 4.07
C ARG A 599 -11.91 -33.64 3.55
N ARG A 600 -13.03 -34.00 2.95
CA ARG A 600 -13.26 -35.30 2.32
C ARG A 600 -12.33 -35.48 1.09
N LEU A 601 -12.26 -34.50 0.19
CA LEU A 601 -11.40 -34.53 -1.00
C LEU A 601 -9.89 -34.50 -0.64
N ALA A 602 -9.55 -33.85 0.47
CA ALA A 602 -8.20 -33.85 1.03
C ALA A 602 -7.84 -35.16 1.73
N ASP A 603 -8.80 -36.03 2.07
CA ASP A 603 -8.66 -37.16 3.00
C ASP A 603 -7.95 -36.75 4.31
N GLU A 604 -8.41 -35.60 4.90
CA GLU A 604 -7.84 -34.98 6.08
C GLU A 604 -8.95 -34.33 6.92
N PRO A 605 -9.58 -35.08 7.84
CA PRO A 605 -10.70 -34.58 8.65
C PRO A 605 -10.37 -33.40 9.56
N SER A 606 -9.08 -33.26 9.93
CA SER A 606 -8.60 -32.19 10.81
C SER A 606 -8.13 -30.94 10.07
N LEU A 607 -8.25 -30.90 8.74
CA LEU A 607 -7.79 -29.79 7.91
C LEU A 607 -8.49 -28.48 8.31
N ASN A 608 -7.69 -27.48 8.66
CA ASN A 608 -8.18 -26.12 8.75
C ASN A 608 -8.12 -25.44 7.38
N VAL A 609 -9.27 -25.31 6.73
CA VAL A 609 -9.43 -24.74 5.38
C VAL A 609 -9.03 -23.25 5.34
N ASN A 610 -9.07 -22.54 6.49
CA ASN A 610 -8.60 -21.15 6.58
C ASN A 610 -7.07 -21.04 6.69
N SER A 611 -6.34 -22.12 6.89
CA SER A 611 -4.89 -22.13 6.98
C SER A 611 -4.25 -22.30 5.60
N ALA A 612 -3.75 -21.21 5.01
CA ALA A 612 -3.04 -21.24 3.74
C ALA A 612 -1.87 -22.24 3.72
N ARG A 613 -1.20 -22.42 4.88
CA ARG A 613 -0.12 -23.39 5.04
C ARG A 613 -0.62 -24.82 4.93
N GLN A 614 -1.67 -25.19 5.70
CA GLN A 614 -2.22 -26.56 5.68
C GLN A 614 -2.81 -26.89 4.31
N LEU A 615 -3.54 -25.94 3.69
CA LEU A 615 -4.02 -26.11 2.32
C LEU A 615 -2.89 -26.34 1.33
N GLY A 616 -1.81 -25.56 1.43
CA GLY A 616 -0.64 -25.74 0.57
C GLY A 616 0.01 -27.10 0.74
N GLU A 617 0.17 -27.59 1.97
CA GLU A 617 0.70 -28.94 2.27
C GLU A 617 -0.21 -30.04 1.70
N VAL A 618 -1.52 -29.88 1.79
CA VAL A 618 -2.47 -30.83 1.20
C VAL A 618 -2.42 -30.80 -0.33
N LEU A 619 -2.55 -29.66 -0.95
CA LEU A 619 -2.64 -29.53 -2.41
C LEU A 619 -1.34 -29.94 -3.11
N PHE A 620 -0.20 -29.44 -2.63
CA PHE A 620 1.09 -29.58 -3.32
C PHE A 620 1.99 -30.67 -2.70
N GLY A 621 1.85 -30.95 -1.40
CA GLY A 621 2.60 -31.99 -0.71
C GLY A 621 1.93 -33.35 -0.84
N LYS A 622 0.65 -33.49 -0.43
CA LYS A 622 -0.10 -34.74 -0.40
C LYS A 622 -0.68 -35.08 -1.77
N LEU A 623 -1.51 -34.21 -2.35
CA LEU A 623 -2.20 -34.43 -3.62
C LEU A 623 -1.34 -34.16 -4.86
N ARG A 624 -0.27 -33.39 -4.71
CA ARG A 624 0.71 -33.09 -5.77
C ARG A 624 0.09 -32.59 -7.07
N ILE A 625 -0.84 -31.64 -6.96
CA ILE A 625 -1.56 -31.07 -8.12
C ILE A 625 -0.66 -30.31 -9.10
N ALA A 626 0.59 -30.02 -8.74
CA ALA A 626 1.60 -29.42 -9.58
C ALA A 626 2.95 -30.12 -9.42
N GLU A 627 3.70 -30.33 -10.52
CA GLU A 627 5.06 -30.90 -10.49
C GLU A 627 6.06 -29.94 -9.86
N LYS A 628 5.93 -28.62 -10.11
CA LYS A 628 6.76 -27.54 -9.57
C LYS A 628 5.87 -26.45 -8.98
N PRO A 629 5.40 -26.62 -7.75
CA PRO A 629 4.50 -25.67 -7.13
C PRO A 629 5.19 -24.32 -6.88
N LYS A 630 4.44 -23.23 -7.07
CA LYS A 630 4.88 -21.88 -6.72
C LYS A 630 5.07 -21.79 -5.22
N MET A 631 6.22 -21.30 -4.79
CA MET A 631 6.53 -21.07 -3.38
C MET A 631 6.41 -19.58 -3.05
N THR A 632 5.91 -19.30 -1.87
CA THR A 632 5.93 -17.94 -1.31
C THR A 632 7.37 -17.55 -0.92
N LYS A 633 7.62 -16.27 -0.68
CA LYS A 633 8.90 -15.77 -0.14
C LYS A 633 9.31 -16.48 1.16
N THR A 634 8.36 -17.00 1.92
CA THR A 634 8.55 -17.74 3.17
C THR A 634 8.72 -19.25 2.95
N LYS A 635 8.95 -19.70 1.73
CA LYS A 635 9.11 -21.11 1.34
C LYS A 635 7.90 -22.00 1.71
N GLN A 636 6.73 -21.42 1.80
CA GLN A 636 5.47 -22.16 1.87
C GLN A 636 4.88 -22.30 0.46
N PHE A 637 4.05 -23.29 0.23
CA PHE A 637 3.32 -23.39 -1.01
C PHE A 637 2.38 -22.18 -1.16
N SER A 638 2.41 -21.53 -2.33
CA SER A 638 1.48 -20.43 -2.61
C SER A 638 0.08 -21.00 -2.83
N THR A 639 -0.87 -20.50 -2.07
CA THR A 639 -2.30 -20.75 -2.26
C THR A 639 -3.03 -19.47 -2.65
N GLU A 640 -2.30 -18.49 -3.25
CA GLU A 640 -2.89 -17.28 -3.81
C GLU A 640 -3.99 -17.65 -4.81
N GLU A 641 -5.06 -16.86 -4.81
CA GLU A 641 -6.25 -17.14 -5.64
C GLU A 641 -5.90 -17.24 -7.12
N GLU A 642 -5.13 -16.27 -7.64
CA GLU A 642 -4.67 -16.24 -9.02
C GLU A 642 -3.88 -17.52 -9.41
N TYR A 643 -3.04 -18.01 -8.48
CA TYR A 643 -2.29 -19.24 -8.71
C TYR A 643 -3.19 -20.48 -8.66
N LEU A 644 -4.13 -20.57 -7.70
CA LEU A 644 -5.08 -21.67 -7.64
C LEU A 644 -6.02 -21.69 -8.85
N GLN A 645 -6.40 -20.52 -9.38
CA GLN A 645 -7.22 -20.40 -10.59
C GLN A 645 -6.62 -21.15 -11.79
N THR A 646 -5.28 -21.29 -11.89
CA THR A 646 -4.62 -22.05 -12.95
C THR A 646 -4.90 -23.56 -12.88
N PHE A 647 -5.40 -24.05 -11.75
CA PHE A 647 -5.77 -25.44 -11.49
C PHE A 647 -7.29 -25.64 -11.40
N ALA A 648 -8.07 -24.56 -11.48
CA ALA A 648 -9.53 -24.62 -11.53
C ALA A 648 -10.01 -25.52 -12.68
N HIS A 649 -11.13 -26.18 -12.48
CA HIS A 649 -11.72 -27.16 -13.41
C HIS A 649 -10.87 -28.40 -13.72
N LYS A 650 -9.62 -28.48 -13.22
CA LYS A 650 -8.76 -29.65 -13.31
C LYS A 650 -8.82 -30.51 -12.05
N TYR A 651 -9.04 -29.86 -10.91
CA TYR A 651 -9.07 -30.52 -9.60
C TYR A 651 -10.25 -30.01 -8.79
N GLU A 652 -11.24 -30.86 -8.54
CA GLU A 652 -12.47 -30.54 -7.78
C GLU A 652 -12.19 -29.88 -6.43
N ILE A 653 -11.14 -30.31 -5.71
CA ILE A 653 -10.74 -29.70 -4.44
C ILE A 653 -10.36 -28.23 -4.59
N VAL A 654 -9.74 -27.85 -5.71
CA VAL A 654 -9.36 -26.45 -5.98
C VAL A 654 -10.59 -25.61 -6.23
N ASP A 655 -11.54 -26.11 -7.02
CA ASP A 655 -12.81 -25.42 -7.26
C ASP A 655 -13.55 -25.18 -5.96
N LYS A 656 -13.64 -26.19 -5.07
CA LYS A 656 -14.26 -26.07 -3.75
C LYS A 656 -13.53 -25.09 -2.82
N ILE A 657 -12.21 -25.01 -2.88
CA ILE A 657 -11.43 -24.03 -2.08
C ILE A 657 -11.68 -22.61 -2.59
N LEU A 658 -11.73 -22.40 -3.91
CA LEU A 658 -12.02 -21.09 -4.49
C LEU A 658 -13.45 -20.65 -4.15
N GLU A 659 -14.42 -21.54 -4.27
CA GLU A 659 -15.82 -21.32 -3.88
C GLU A 659 -15.91 -20.98 -2.37
N TYR A 660 -15.28 -21.77 -1.50
CA TYR A 660 -15.24 -21.50 -0.05
C TYR A 660 -14.70 -20.12 0.28
N ARG A 661 -13.59 -19.72 -0.35
CA ARG A 661 -12.99 -18.40 -0.13
C ARG A 661 -13.89 -17.27 -0.60
N GLY A 662 -14.54 -17.42 -1.76
CA GLY A 662 -15.52 -16.47 -2.27
C GLY A 662 -16.68 -16.27 -1.30
N VAL A 663 -17.32 -17.37 -0.88
CA VAL A 663 -18.44 -17.34 0.10
C VAL A 663 -17.98 -16.76 1.43
N LYS A 664 -16.80 -17.14 1.94
CA LYS A 664 -16.26 -16.63 3.22
C LYS A 664 -15.99 -15.12 3.17
N LYS A 665 -15.46 -14.64 2.05
CA LYS A 665 -15.23 -13.21 1.83
C LYS A 665 -16.54 -12.42 1.82
N LEU A 666 -17.54 -12.92 1.10
CA LEU A 666 -18.87 -12.29 1.07
C LEU A 666 -19.50 -12.22 2.46
N LEU A 667 -19.47 -13.32 3.19
CA LEU A 667 -20.01 -13.40 4.53
C LEU A 667 -19.34 -12.40 5.47
N SER A 668 -18.01 -12.48 5.60
CA SER A 668 -17.29 -11.68 6.58
C SER A 668 -17.16 -10.20 6.21
N THR A 669 -17.05 -9.87 4.91
CA THR A 669 -16.79 -8.48 4.48
C THR A 669 -18.08 -7.67 4.36
N TYR A 670 -19.19 -8.32 3.98
CA TYR A 670 -20.43 -7.60 3.72
C TYR A 670 -21.57 -8.07 4.62
N VAL A 671 -21.91 -9.37 4.62
CA VAL A 671 -23.16 -9.84 5.22
C VAL A 671 -23.16 -9.68 6.74
N GLU A 672 -22.04 -10.03 7.40
CA GLU A 672 -21.90 -9.87 8.87
C GLU A 672 -21.40 -8.46 9.26
N ALA A 673 -20.65 -7.78 8.39
CA ALA A 673 -20.04 -6.50 8.72
C ALA A 673 -20.98 -5.31 8.52
N LEU A 674 -21.77 -5.27 7.43
CA LEU A 674 -22.62 -4.12 7.12
C LEU A 674 -23.67 -3.81 8.22
N PRO A 675 -24.37 -4.78 8.82
CA PRO A 675 -25.31 -4.49 9.91
C PRO A 675 -24.68 -3.82 11.13
N LEU A 676 -23.37 -4.09 11.37
CA LEU A 676 -22.64 -3.50 12.51
C LEU A 676 -22.24 -2.03 12.26
N LEU A 677 -22.31 -1.57 11.00
CA LEU A 677 -21.94 -0.22 10.57
C LEU A 677 -23.16 0.69 10.42
N VAL A 678 -24.37 0.19 10.68
CA VAL A 678 -25.58 1.00 10.69
C VAL A 678 -25.47 2.00 11.84
N ASN A 679 -25.50 3.29 11.52
CA ASN A 679 -25.46 4.34 12.51
C ASN A 679 -26.76 4.36 13.32
N PRO A 680 -26.71 4.31 14.66
CA PRO A 680 -27.92 4.21 15.50
C PRO A 680 -28.79 5.47 15.49
N VAL A 681 -28.24 6.63 15.10
CA VAL A 681 -29.00 7.89 15.03
C VAL A 681 -29.79 7.99 13.73
N THR A 682 -29.20 7.59 12.61
CA THR A 682 -29.79 7.73 11.27
C THR A 682 -30.48 6.46 10.78
N GLY A 683 -30.15 5.29 11.34
CA GLY A 683 -30.58 3.98 10.84
C GLY A 683 -29.99 3.62 9.47
N LYS A 684 -28.93 4.31 9.04
CA LYS A 684 -28.30 4.17 7.72
C LYS A 684 -26.81 3.91 7.85
N ILE A 685 -26.20 3.42 6.77
CA ILE A 685 -24.75 3.34 6.60
C ILE A 685 -24.27 4.61 5.89
N HIS A 686 -23.23 5.22 6.42
CA HIS A 686 -22.57 6.39 5.86
C HIS A 686 -21.14 6.03 5.46
N THR A 687 -20.92 5.81 4.17
CA THR A 687 -19.56 5.61 3.63
C THR A 687 -18.87 6.95 3.46
N SER A 688 -17.55 6.97 3.46
CA SER A 688 -16.75 8.15 3.10
C SER A 688 -16.21 8.02 1.67
N PHE A 689 -16.48 9.00 0.82
CA PHE A 689 -15.92 9.10 -0.53
C PHE A 689 -14.67 9.99 -0.53
N ASN A 690 -13.57 9.46 -1.06
CA ASN A 690 -12.29 10.17 -1.09
C ASN A 690 -11.95 10.60 -2.53
N GLN A 691 -11.68 11.90 -2.72
CA GLN A 691 -11.27 12.47 -4.01
C GLN A 691 -9.77 12.32 -4.28
N ALA A 692 -8.94 12.29 -3.25
CA ALA A 692 -7.48 12.41 -3.31
C ALA A 692 -6.74 11.07 -3.06
N VAL A 693 -7.29 9.95 -3.52
CA VAL A 693 -6.67 8.61 -3.29
C VAL A 693 -6.24 7.94 -4.59
N THR A 694 -7.05 8.00 -5.64
CA THR A 694 -6.74 7.31 -6.89
C THR A 694 -5.98 8.25 -7.84
N ALA A 695 -4.93 7.74 -8.49
CA ALA A 695 -4.18 8.53 -9.47
C ALA A 695 -4.95 8.87 -10.77
N THR A 696 -6.14 8.28 -10.96
CA THR A 696 -6.97 8.46 -12.16
C THR A 696 -8.08 9.50 -11.99
N GLY A 697 -8.29 10.06 -10.81
CA GLY A 697 -9.42 10.96 -10.54
C GLY A 697 -10.71 10.25 -10.11
N ARG A 698 -10.77 8.91 -10.14
CA ARG A 698 -11.91 8.15 -9.62
C ARG A 698 -12.07 8.38 -8.12
N LEU A 699 -13.30 8.38 -7.65
CA LEU A 699 -13.60 8.36 -6.22
C LEU A 699 -13.26 6.98 -5.65
N SER A 700 -12.86 6.93 -4.39
CA SER A 700 -12.78 5.69 -3.62
C SER A 700 -13.70 5.76 -2.42
N SER A 701 -14.32 4.63 -2.05
CA SER A 701 -15.23 4.52 -0.92
C SER A 701 -14.57 3.75 0.22
N THR A 702 -14.69 4.25 1.45
CA THR A 702 -14.12 3.62 2.65
C THR A 702 -15.09 3.73 3.82
N ASN A 703 -14.97 2.80 4.77
CA ASN A 703 -15.71 2.76 6.04
C ASN A 703 -17.25 2.77 5.91
N PRO A 704 -17.86 1.81 5.17
CA PRO A 704 -17.27 0.69 4.42
C PRO A 704 -17.03 1.01 2.95
N ASN A 705 -16.24 0.18 2.24
CA ASN A 705 -16.12 0.28 0.79
C ASN A 705 -17.34 -0.34 0.11
N LEU A 706 -18.28 0.49 -0.31
CA LEU A 706 -19.51 0.06 -1.00
C LEU A 706 -19.34 -0.09 -2.53
N GLN A 707 -18.23 0.39 -3.10
CA GLN A 707 -17.94 0.28 -4.54
C GLN A 707 -17.49 -1.13 -4.95
N ASN A 708 -17.08 -1.97 -4.00
CA ASN A 708 -16.56 -3.32 -4.26
C ASN A 708 -17.58 -4.44 -4.00
N ILE A 709 -18.87 -4.13 -3.85
CA ILE A 709 -19.92 -5.14 -3.69
C ILE A 709 -20.06 -5.91 -5.01
N PRO A 710 -19.89 -7.25 -5.02
CA PRO A 710 -19.84 -8.03 -6.26
C PRO A 710 -21.15 -7.96 -7.05
N VAL A 711 -21.01 -7.86 -8.38
CA VAL A 711 -22.14 -7.78 -9.33
C VAL A 711 -22.24 -9.04 -10.19
N ARG A 712 -21.13 -9.77 -10.39
CA ARG A 712 -21.03 -10.81 -11.43
C ARG A 712 -21.54 -12.17 -11.00
N ASP A 713 -21.41 -12.51 -9.72
CA ASP A 713 -21.89 -13.78 -9.18
C ASP A 713 -23.27 -13.63 -8.51
N GLU A 714 -24.04 -14.68 -8.51
CA GLU A 714 -25.40 -14.69 -7.97
C GLU A 714 -25.41 -14.43 -6.45
N LEU A 715 -24.43 -14.96 -5.73
CA LEU A 715 -24.30 -14.78 -4.29
C LEU A 715 -24.00 -13.31 -3.94
N GLY A 716 -23.11 -12.68 -4.69
CA GLY A 716 -22.79 -11.24 -4.54
C GLY A 716 -23.97 -10.33 -4.89
N ARG A 717 -24.69 -10.65 -5.96
CA ARG A 717 -25.89 -9.90 -6.36
C ARG A 717 -26.97 -9.88 -5.28
N ARG A 718 -27.14 -10.96 -4.52
CA ARG A 718 -28.10 -11.02 -3.40
C ARG A 718 -27.79 -10.02 -2.29
N ILE A 719 -26.54 -9.60 -2.10
CA ILE A 719 -26.17 -8.55 -1.14
C ILE A 719 -26.80 -7.21 -1.55
N ARG A 720 -26.84 -6.91 -2.87
CA ARG A 720 -27.49 -5.69 -3.39
C ARG A 720 -28.99 -5.65 -3.09
N LYS A 721 -29.64 -6.79 -2.94
CA LYS A 721 -31.04 -6.86 -2.53
C LYS A 721 -31.30 -6.30 -1.13
N ALA A 722 -30.32 -6.36 -0.25
CA ALA A 722 -30.42 -5.79 1.08
C ALA A 722 -30.32 -4.26 1.12
N PHE A 723 -29.91 -3.60 0.04
CA PHE A 723 -29.91 -2.14 -0.06
C PHE A 723 -31.29 -1.68 -0.51
N ILE A 724 -31.99 -0.98 0.38
CA ILE A 724 -33.41 -0.65 0.25
C ILE A 724 -33.64 0.87 0.35
N PRO A 725 -34.75 1.40 -0.17
CA PRO A 725 -35.13 2.80 -0.02
C PRO A 725 -35.29 3.22 1.44
N SER A 726 -35.30 4.54 1.68
CA SER A 726 -35.44 5.11 3.01
C SER A 726 -36.74 4.70 3.70
N ASP A 727 -37.84 4.59 2.96
CA ASP A 727 -39.18 4.20 3.41
C ASP A 727 -40.04 3.74 2.22
N ASP A 728 -41.33 3.43 2.47
CA ASP A 728 -42.29 2.96 1.47
C ASP A 728 -42.70 4.04 0.43
N GLU A 729 -42.41 5.33 0.68
CA GLU A 729 -42.65 6.42 -0.26
C GLU A 729 -41.52 6.59 -1.27
N HIS A 730 -40.41 5.89 -1.07
CA HIS A 730 -39.23 5.94 -1.92
C HIS A 730 -39.07 4.66 -2.78
N LEU A 731 -38.25 4.79 -3.84
CA LEU A 731 -37.73 3.74 -4.69
C LEU A 731 -36.24 3.96 -4.88
N LEU A 732 -35.50 2.96 -5.25
CA LEU A 732 -34.13 3.16 -5.73
C LEU A 732 -34.14 3.34 -7.25
N LEU A 733 -33.45 4.37 -7.72
CA LEU A 733 -33.10 4.56 -9.12
C LEU A 733 -31.61 4.24 -9.28
N SER A 734 -31.26 3.34 -10.18
CA SER A 734 -29.89 3.13 -10.68
C SER A 734 -29.78 3.75 -12.05
N ALA A 735 -28.77 4.58 -12.27
CA ALA A 735 -28.46 5.18 -13.55
C ALA A 735 -27.00 4.94 -13.89
N ASP A 736 -26.73 4.13 -14.93
CA ASP A 736 -25.40 3.64 -15.30
C ASP A 736 -25.01 4.10 -16.73
N TYR A 737 -23.75 4.51 -16.90
CA TYR A 737 -23.24 4.85 -18.23
C TYR A 737 -23.04 3.62 -19.10
N SER A 738 -23.69 3.60 -20.26
CA SER A 738 -23.50 2.55 -21.25
C SER A 738 -22.14 2.68 -21.94
N GLN A 739 -21.18 1.83 -21.56
CA GLN A 739 -19.86 1.68 -22.22
C GLN A 739 -19.06 2.99 -22.33
N VAL A 740 -19.01 3.81 -21.28
CA VAL A 740 -18.38 5.15 -21.30
C VAL A 740 -16.92 5.13 -21.76
N GLU A 741 -16.14 4.14 -21.33
CA GLU A 741 -14.72 4.04 -21.70
C GLU A 741 -14.50 3.73 -23.19
N LEU A 742 -15.38 2.90 -23.80
CA LEU A 742 -15.34 2.65 -25.24
C LEU A 742 -15.77 3.88 -26.06
N ARG A 743 -16.75 4.64 -25.56
CA ARG A 743 -17.17 5.90 -26.18
C ARG A 743 -16.06 6.96 -26.10
N LEU A 744 -15.34 6.99 -24.99
CA LEU A 744 -14.15 7.84 -24.83
C LEU A 744 -13.01 7.41 -25.77
N MET A 745 -12.78 6.12 -25.95
CA MET A 745 -11.81 5.62 -26.92
C MET A 745 -12.21 6.06 -28.36
N ALA A 746 -13.48 5.96 -28.73
CA ALA A 746 -13.97 6.44 -30.01
C ALA A 746 -13.73 7.95 -30.18
N HIS A 747 -14.02 8.73 -29.14
CA HIS A 747 -13.79 10.19 -29.13
C HIS A 747 -12.32 10.55 -29.30
N LEU A 748 -11.43 9.96 -28.49
CA LEU A 748 -10.00 10.28 -28.42
C LEU A 748 -9.24 9.79 -29.66
N SER A 749 -9.56 8.60 -30.16
CA SER A 749 -8.94 8.06 -31.38
C SER A 749 -9.48 8.73 -32.65
N GLY A 750 -10.76 9.13 -32.65
CA GLY A 750 -11.44 9.61 -33.84
C GLY A 750 -11.61 8.53 -34.90
N ASP A 751 -11.69 7.24 -34.48
CA ASP A 751 -11.90 6.10 -35.39
C ASP A 751 -13.32 6.11 -35.93
N GLU A 752 -13.46 6.33 -37.23
CA GLU A 752 -14.76 6.51 -37.90
C GLU A 752 -15.61 5.26 -37.81
N SER A 753 -15.00 4.07 -37.86
CA SER A 753 -15.71 2.80 -37.76
C SER A 753 -16.27 2.56 -36.38
N LEU A 754 -15.51 2.95 -35.33
CA LEU A 754 -15.95 2.83 -33.96
C LEU A 754 -17.02 3.88 -33.61
N ILE A 755 -16.88 5.11 -34.11
CA ILE A 755 -17.88 6.16 -33.98
C ILE A 755 -19.20 5.75 -34.67
N ALA A 756 -19.14 5.28 -35.90
CA ALA A 756 -20.34 4.86 -36.68
C ALA A 756 -21.10 3.73 -35.97
N ALA A 757 -20.40 2.74 -35.37
CA ALA A 757 -21.04 1.67 -34.62
C ALA A 757 -21.88 2.20 -33.44
N PHE A 758 -21.40 3.21 -32.74
CA PHE A 758 -22.16 3.87 -31.67
C PHE A 758 -23.30 4.74 -32.17
N GLU A 759 -23.11 5.48 -33.28
CA GLU A 759 -24.15 6.35 -33.87
C GLU A 759 -25.33 5.54 -34.40
N HIS A 760 -25.08 4.37 -34.95
CA HIS A 760 -26.14 3.47 -35.44
C HIS A 760 -26.78 2.62 -34.32
N GLY A 761 -26.36 2.78 -33.07
CA GLY A 761 -26.87 1.98 -31.95
C GLY A 761 -26.56 0.49 -32.05
N GLU A 762 -25.50 0.15 -32.77
CA GLU A 762 -25.05 -1.25 -32.89
C GLU A 762 -24.43 -1.77 -31.59
N ASP A 763 -24.60 -3.04 -31.33
CA ASP A 763 -23.82 -3.71 -30.26
C ASP A 763 -22.34 -3.74 -30.68
N VAL A 764 -21.53 -2.82 -30.09
CA VAL A 764 -20.11 -2.68 -30.42
C VAL A 764 -19.34 -3.98 -30.24
N HIS A 765 -19.74 -4.85 -29.31
CA HIS A 765 -19.10 -6.15 -29.12
C HIS A 765 -19.48 -7.12 -30.24
N ALA A 766 -20.73 -7.12 -30.67
CA ALA A 766 -21.16 -7.90 -31.82
C ALA A 766 -20.57 -7.37 -33.14
N ALA A 767 -20.52 -6.04 -33.30
CA ALA A 767 -19.88 -5.40 -34.47
C ALA A 767 -18.38 -5.72 -34.55
N THR A 768 -17.69 -5.68 -33.38
CA THR A 768 -16.28 -6.10 -33.31
C THR A 768 -16.10 -7.58 -33.63
N ALA A 769 -16.97 -8.47 -33.11
CA ALA A 769 -16.92 -9.90 -33.42
C ALA A 769 -17.16 -10.17 -34.90
N ALA A 770 -18.16 -9.54 -35.51
CA ALA A 770 -18.45 -9.66 -36.94
C ALA A 770 -17.21 -9.35 -37.80
N ARG A 771 -16.50 -8.28 -37.47
CA ARG A 771 -15.28 -7.88 -38.17
C ARG A 771 -14.09 -8.82 -37.89
N LEU A 772 -13.90 -9.26 -36.64
CA LEU A 772 -12.83 -10.16 -36.26
C LEU A 772 -12.96 -11.54 -36.90
N PHE A 773 -14.20 -12.05 -37.03
CA PHE A 773 -14.46 -13.37 -37.52
C PHE A 773 -14.97 -13.40 -38.99
N GLY A 774 -15.10 -12.23 -39.63
CA GLY A 774 -15.52 -12.07 -41.02
C GLY A 774 -16.95 -12.55 -41.28
N LYS A 775 -17.88 -12.24 -40.37
CA LYS A 775 -19.29 -12.60 -40.40
C LYS A 775 -20.20 -11.36 -40.46
N GLU A 776 -21.48 -11.53 -40.77
CA GLU A 776 -22.48 -10.51 -40.54
C GLU A 776 -22.82 -10.43 -39.04
N VAL A 777 -23.21 -9.25 -38.54
CA VAL A 777 -23.51 -9.04 -37.11
C VAL A 777 -24.58 -10.01 -36.58
N ALA A 778 -25.56 -10.33 -37.40
CA ALA A 778 -26.64 -11.26 -37.07
C ALA A 778 -26.19 -12.75 -36.97
N GLU A 779 -25.03 -13.08 -37.50
CA GLU A 779 -24.44 -14.44 -37.47
C GLU A 779 -23.45 -14.65 -36.33
N VAL A 780 -23.17 -13.59 -35.53
CA VAL A 780 -22.26 -13.64 -34.40
C VAL A 780 -22.90 -14.43 -33.27
N ASP A 781 -22.22 -15.48 -32.82
CA ASP A 781 -22.68 -16.27 -31.69
C ASP A 781 -22.26 -15.64 -30.33
N SER A 782 -22.81 -16.19 -29.25
CA SER A 782 -22.57 -15.66 -27.89
C SER A 782 -21.11 -15.79 -27.43
N ASP A 783 -20.38 -16.81 -27.89
CA ASP A 783 -18.95 -17.03 -27.55
C ASP A 783 -18.07 -16.04 -28.31
N GLU A 784 -18.30 -15.81 -29.58
CA GLU A 784 -17.62 -14.82 -30.39
C GLU A 784 -17.83 -13.40 -29.85
N ARG A 785 -19.09 -13.07 -29.46
CA ARG A 785 -19.41 -11.80 -28.83
C ARG A 785 -18.68 -11.65 -27.49
N ARG A 786 -18.60 -12.71 -26.68
CA ARG A 786 -17.87 -12.74 -25.41
C ARG A 786 -16.36 -12.54 -25.62
N LYS A 787 -15.77 -13.21 -26.62
CA LYS A 787 -14.37 -13.04 -27.02
C LYS A 787 -14.09 -11.60 -27.45
N ALA A 788 -14.96 -11.02 -28.28
CA ALA A 788 -14.84 -9.63 -28.72
C ALA A 788 -15.01 -8.63 -27.56
N LYS A 789 -15.94 -8.89 -26.64
CA LYS A 789 -16.09 -8.07 -25.42
C LYS A 789 -14.81 -8.06 -24.59
N THR A 790 -14.21 -9.22 -24.38
CA THR A 790 -12.96 -9.36 -23.63
C THR A 790 -11.79 -8.70 -24.38
N ALA A 791 -11.75 -8.79 -25.71
CA ALA A 791 -10.77 -8.11 -26.54
C ALA A 791 -10.93 -6.59 -26.49
N ASN A 792 -12.15 -6.06 -26.68
CA ASN A 792 -12.44 -4.63 -26.65
C ASN A 792 -11.92 -3.95 -25.34
N PHE A 793 -12.29 -4.51 -24.19
CA PHE A 793 -11.80 -3.97 -22.92
C PHE A 793 -10.31 -4.27 -22.69
N GLY A 794 -9.88 -5.51 -22.98
CA GLY A 794 -8.49 -5.91 -22.76
C GLY A 794 -7.50 -5.07 -23.57
N ILE A 795 -7.80 -4.78 -24.84
CA ILE A 795 -6.92 -4.02 -25.73
C ILE A 795 -6.82 -2.55 -25.27
N ILE A 796 -7.94 -1.94 -24.87
CA ILE A 796 -7.94 -0.60 -24.28
C ILE A 796 -7.02 -0.51 -23.07
N TYR A 797 -7.01 -1.57 -22.24
CA TYR A 797 -6.12 -1.67 -21.07
C TYR A 797 -4.71 -2.20 -21.39
N GLY A 798 -4.36 -2.31 -22.69
CA GLY A 798 -3.02 -2.73 -23.13
C GLY A 798 -2.70 -4.20 -22.85
N ILE A 799 -3.70 -5.10 -22.95
CA ILE A 799 -3.50 -6.54 -22.74
C ILE A 799 -2.54 -7.11 -23.77
N SER A 800 -1.59 -7.92 -23.32
CA SER A 800 -0.70 -8.68 -24.23
C SER A 800 -1.40 -9.91 -24.80
N ALA A 801 -0.87 -10.46 -25.93
CA ALA A 801 -1.37 -11.69 -26.49
C ALA A 801 -1.31 -12.86 -25.48
N PHE A 802 -0.36 -12.85 -24.54
CA PHE A 802 -0.30 -13.82 -23.45
C PHE A 802 -1.45 -13.61 -22.45
N GLY A 803 -1.70 -12.38 -22.03
CA GLY A 803 -2.80 -12.07 -21.10
C GLY A 803 -4.17 -12.37 -21.69
N LEU A 804 -4.39 -12.06 -22.98
CA LEU A 804 -5.63 -12.37 -23.67
C LEU A 804 -5.83 -13.89 -23.84
N SER A 805 -4.77 -14.62 -24.18
CA SER A 805 -4.77 -16.09 -24.27
C SER A 805 -5.22 -16.73 -22.96
N GLN A 806 -4.72 -16.24 -21.82
CA GLN A 806 -5.10 -16.75 -20.51
C GLN A 806 -6.55 -16.40 -20.13
N ARG A 807 -7.01 -15.18 -20.45
CA ARG A 807 -8.38 -14.74 -20.12
C ARG A 807 -9.47 -15.48 -20.91
N LEU A 808 -9.16 -15.82 -22.14
CA LEU A 808 -10.11 -16.49 -23.06
C LEU A 808 -9.94 -18.00 -23.10
N ASP A 809 -8.91 -18.53 -22.46
CA ASP A 809 -8.48 -19.93 -22.54
C ASP A 809 -8.29 -20.41 -24.00
N ILE A 810 -7.60 -19.60 -24.82
CA ILE A 810 -7.30 -19.85 -26.23
C ILE A 810 -5.80 -19.89 -26.47
N PRO A 811 -5.34 -20.53 -27.58
CA PRO A 811 -3.92 -20.52 -27.96
C PRO A 811 -3.39 -19.08 -28.13
N ARG A 812 -2.15 -18.84 -27.71
CA ARG A 812 -1.49 -17.51 -27.82
C ARG A 812 -1.47 -16.98 -29.28
N LYS A 813 -1.43 -17.88 -30.27
CA LYS A 813 -1.49 -17.52 -31.68
C LYS A 813 -2.85 -16.89 -32.02
N GLU A 814 -3.95 -17.51 -31.61
CA GLU A 814 -5.32 -17.00 -31.79
C GLU A 814 -5.51 -15.66 -31.07
N ALA A 815 -5.03 -15.55 -29.83
CA ALA A 815 -5.07 -14.28 -29.09
C ALA A 815 -4.32 -13.15 -29.84
N LYS A 816 -3.20 -13.47 -30.47
CA LYS A 816 -2.45 -12.50 -31.28
C LYS A 816 -3.23 -12.09 -32.53
N GLU A 817 -3.84 -13.06 -33.23
CA GLU A 817 -4.69 -12.82 -34.42
C GLU A 817 -5.90 -11.95 -34.07
N ILE A 818 -6.51 -12.15 -32.90
CA ILE A 818 -7.61 -11.30 -32.41
C ILE A 818 -7.14 -9.84 -32.19
N ILE A 819 -5.97 -9.63 -31.56
CA ILE A 819 -5.41 -8.29 -31.32
C ILE A 819 -5.07 -7.62 -32.67
N GLU A 820 -4.42 -8.33 -33.59
CA GLU A 820 -4.06 -7.81 -34.91
C GLU A 820 -5.32 -7.49 -35.75
N GLY A 821 -6.33 -8.35 -35.71
CA GLY A 821 -7.63 -8.13 -36.36
C GLY A 821 -8.37 -6.94 -35.78
N TYR A 822 -8.31 -6.73 -34.46
CA TYR A 822 -8.89 -5.56 -33.82
C TYR A 822 -8.27 -4.26 -34.34
N PHE A 823 -6.93 -4.17 -34.38
CA PHE A 823 -6.25 -2.98 -34.87
C PHE A 823 -6.38 -2.79 -36.39
N ALA A 824 -6.57 -3.87 -37.16
CA ALA A 824 -6.93 -3.78 -38.56
C ALA A 824 -8.34 -3.22 -38.77
N SER A 825 -9.28 -3.56 -37.86
CA SER A 825 -10.66 -3.06 -37.88
C SER A 825 -10.79 -1.60 -37.39
N TYR A 826 -9.91 -1.21 -36.46
CA TYR A 826 -9.91 0.12 -35.84
C TYR A 826 -8.49 0.75 -35.87
N PRO A 827 -7.97 1.13 -37.03
CA PRO A 827 -6.58 1.58 -37.21
C PRO A 827 -6.25 2.86 -36.43
N LYS A 828 -7.22 3.79 -36.33
CA LYS A 828 -7.01 5.05 -35.58
C LYS A 828 -6.91 4.83 -34.06
N VAL A 829 -7.45 3.73 -33.55
CA VAL A 829 -7.25 3.34 -32.14
C VAL A 829 -5.78 3.01 -31.91
N LYS A 830 -5.14 2.26 -32.79
CA LYS A 830 -3.72 1.95 -32.71
C LYS A 830 -2.86 3.22 -32.81
N GLU A 831 -3.16 4.08 -33.78
CA GLU A 831 -2.46 5.36 -33.95
C GLU A 831 -2.57 6.25 -32.71
N TYR A 832 -3.74 6.30 -32.08
CA TYR A 832 -3.95 7.02 -30.83
C TYR A 832 -3.09 6.47 -29.71
N MET A 833 -3.11 5.13 -29.50
CA MET A 833 -2.32 4.50 -28.44
C MET A 833 -0.82 4.75 -28.60
N ASP A 834 -0.29 4.62 -29.81
CA ASP A 834 1.13 4.87 -30.10
C ASP A 834 1.47 6.35 -29.87
N ARG A 835 0.62 7.27 -30.33
CA ARG A 835 0.80 8.71 -30.15
C ARG A 835 0.85 9.13 -28.68
N VAL A 836 -0.11 8.65 -27.89
CA VAL A 836 -0.19 8.98 -26.45
C VAL A 836 1.05 8.49 -25.68
N VAL A 837 1.57 7.31 -26.05
CA VAL A 837 2.82 6.80 -25.45
C VAL A 837 4.01 7.69 -25.82
N GLU A 838 4.11 8.16 -27.06
CA GLU A 838 5.19 9.06 -27.49
C GLU A 838 5.06 10.46 -26.86
N GLU A 839 3.84 10.98 -26.72
CA GLU A 839 3.56 12.22 -25.98
C GLU A 839 3.96 12.07 -24.50
N ALA A 840 3.61 10.96 -23.86
CA ALA A 840 4.00 10.66 -22.49
C ALA A 840 5.54 10.59 -22.30
N LYS A 841 6.26 10.03 -23.28
CA LYS A 841 7.74 10.00 -23.25
C LYS A 841 8.35 11.39 -23.37
N ARG A 842 7.72 12.30 -24.12
CA ARG A 842 8.18 13.67 -24.30
C ARG A 842 7.87 14.54 -23.07
N ASP A 843 6.65 14.45 -22.56
CA ASP A 843 6.09 15.39 -21.58
C ASP A 843 6.19 14.90 -20.13
N GLY A 844 6.42 13.58 -19.94
CA GLY A 844 6.48 12.93 -18.61
C GLY A 844 5.13 12.69 -17.96
N TYR A 845 4.03 13.07 -18.62
CA TYR A 845 2.66 12.87 -18.14
C TYR A 845 1.68 12.67 -19.28
N VAL A 846 0.47 12.22 -18.94
CA VAL A 846 -0.70 12.25 -19.83
C VAL A 846 -1.84 13.02 -19.15
N SER A 847 -2.81 13.48 -19.93
CA SER A 847 -3.94 14.25 -19.40
C SER A 847 -5.29 13.72 -19.88
N THR A 848 -6.34 13.93 -19.04
CA THR A 848 -7.73 13.75 -19.43
C THR A 848 -8.19 14.85 -20.40
N ILE A 849 -9.40 14.71 -20.99
CA ILE A 849 -10.01 15.75 -21.82
C ILE A 849 -10.31 17.05 -21.05
N PHE A 850 -10.28 16.99 -19.70
CA PHE A 850 -10.48 18.13 -18.82
C PHE A 850 -9.17 18.65 -18.20
N GLY A 851 -8.00 18.14 -18.64
CA GLY A 851 -6.69 18.62 -18.22
C GLY A 851 -6.11 17.97 -16.97
N ARG A 852 -6.79 17.01 -16.34
CA ARG A 852 -6.22 16.25 -15.19
C ARG A 852 -4.97 15.52 -15.64
N ARG A 853 -3.85 15.69 -14.91
CA ARG A 853 -2.57 15.10 -15.24
C ARG A 853 -2.30 13.82 -14.45
N ARG A 854 -1.74 12.82 -15.13
CA ARG A 854 -1.10 11.67 -14.49
C ARG A 854 0.37 11.62 -14.89
N TYR A 855 1.25 11.79 -13.93
CA TYR A 855 2.69 11.72 -14.15
C TYR A 855 3.14 10.26 -14.30
N LEU A 856 4.08 10.01 -15.21
CA LEU A 856 4.56 8.68 -15.59
C LEU A 856 6.08 8.62 -15.46
N ASN A 857 6.56 8.63 -14.23
CA ASN A 857 7.99 8.70 -13.91
C ASN A 857 8.79 7.55 -14.56
N ASP A 858 8.14 6.42 -14.82
CA ASP A 858 8.74 5.21 -15.33
C ASP A 858 8.66 5.05 -16.87
N ILE A 859 8.11 6.03 -17.60
CA ILE A 859 7.87 5.94 -19.05
C ILE A 859 9.19 5.79 -19.86
N ALA A 860 10.29 6.35 -19.37
CA ALA A 860 11.61 6.26 -19.97
C ALA A 860 12.53 5.21 -19.32
N SER A 861 11.99 4.36 -18.43
CA SER A 861 12.76 3.37 -17.68
C SER A 861 13.50 2.37 -18.56
N ARG A 862 14.71 2.02 -18.19
CA ARG A 862 15.47 0.92 -18.80
C ARG A 862 14.89 -0.46 -18.48
N ASN A 863 14.20 -0.57 -17.36
CA ASN A 863 13.48 -1.79 -16.99
C ASN A 863 12.25 -1.97 -17.90
N ALA A 864 12.27 -2.99 -18.75
CA ALA A 864 11.20 -3.27 -19.71
C ALA A 864 9.82 -3.52 -19.03
N VAL A 865 9.80 -4.07 -17.81
CA VAL A 865 8.56 -4.35 -17.09
C VAL A 865 7.94 -3.04 -16.59
N ALA A 866 8.75 -2.19 -15.93
CA ALA A 866 8.30 -0.89 -15.45
C ALA A 866 7.87 0.02 -16.60
N ARG A 867 8.69 0.10 -17.64
CA ARG A 867 8.34 0.85 -18.86
C ARG A 867 7.04 0.36 -19.49
N GLY A 868 6.88 -0.94 -19.68
CA GLY A 868 5.67 -1.50 -20.27
C GLY A 868 4.41 -1.24 -19.45
N LEU A 869 4.55 -1.08 -18.13
CA LEU A 869 3.45 -0.70 -17.27
C LEU A 869 3.14 0.80 -17.40
N ALA A 870 4.17 1.66 -17.40
CA ALA A 870 3.99 3.09 -17.62
C ALA A 870 3.37 3.35 -19.01
N GLU A 871 3.75 2.59 -20.06
CA GLU A 871 3.13 2.67 -21.39
C GLU A 871 1.64 2.27 -21.36
N ARG A 872 1.27 1.22 -20.61
CA ARG A 872 -0.15 0.88 -20.40
C ARG A 872 -0.89 1.97 -19.65
N ASN A 873 -0.29 2.51 -18.61
CA ASN A 873 -0.88 3.62 -17.85
C ASN A 873 -1.02 4.89 -18.70
N ALA A 874 -0.11 5.15 -19.64
CA ALA A 874 -0.22 6.25 -20.59
C ALA A 874 -1.51 6.16 -21.44
N VAL A 875 -1.88 4.96 -21.88
CA VAL A 875 -3.09 4.74 -22.65
C VAL A 875 -4.35 4.79 -21.79
N ASN A 876 -4.31 4.16 -20.60
CA ASN A 876 -5.49 3.99 -19.74
C ASN A 876 -5.90 5.28 -19.01
N ALA A 877 -4.93 6.06 -18.53
CA ALA A 877 -5.21 7.19 -17.66
C ALA A 877 -6.07 8.28 -18.32
N PRO A 878 -5.86 8.66 -19.60
CA PRO A 878 -6.75 9.61 -20.27
C PRO A 878 -8.20 9.11 -20.35
N ILE A 879 -8.41 7.83 -20.57
CA ILE A 879 -9.74 7.23 -20.72
C ILE A 879 -10.43 7.13 -19.37
N GLN A 880 -9.81 6.45 -18.40
CA GLN A 880 -10.39 6.25 -17.07
C GLN A 880 -10.56 7.57 -16.32
N GLY A 881 -9.58 8.47 -16.45
CA GLY A 881 -9.66 9.78 -15.81
C GLY A 881 -10.74 10.65 -16.43
N SER A 882 -10.91 10.64 -17.76
CA SER A 882 -11.99 11.38 -18.41
C SER A 882 -13.37 10.82 -18.04
N ALA A 883 -13.52 9.50 -17.91
CA ALA A 883 -14.75 8.89 -17.41
C ALA A 883 -15.06 9.33 -15.97
N ALA A 884 -14.04 9.39 -15.11
CA ALA A 884 -14.19 9.87 -13.73
C ALA A 884 -14.58 11.36 -13.68
N ASP A 885 -13.96 12.20 -14.52
CA ASP A 885 -14.30 13.63 -14.59
C ASP A 885 -15.73 13.83 -15.11
N ILE A 886 -16.16 13.08 -16.14
CA ILE A 886 -17.54 13.08 -16.66
C ILE A 886 -18.52 12.71 -15.55
N MET A 887 -18.24 11.65 -14.79
CA MET A 887 -19.11 11.25 -13.66
C MET A 887 -19.22 12.35 -12.61
N LYS A 888 -18.11 13.01 -12.24
CA LYS A 888 -18.11 14.14 -11.30
C LYS A 888 -18.96 15.31 -11.82
N ILE A 889 -18.81 15.66 -13.09
CA ILE A 889 -19.61 16.73 -13.74
C ILE A 889 -21.09 16.37 -13.70
N ALA A 890 -21.44 15.11 -14.00
CA ALA A 890 -22.82 14.63 -13.92
C ALA A 890 -23.38 14.76 -12.49
N MET A 891 -22.63 14.32 -11.48
CA MET A 891 -23.02 14.42 -10.06
C MET A 891 -23.24 15.87 -9.63
N ILE A 892 -22.34 16.77 -10.02
CA ILE A 892 -22.46 18.22 -9.75
C ILE A 892 -23.73 18.78 -10.41
N CYS A 893 -24.01 18.40 -11.66
CA CYS A 893 -25.18 18.83 -12.39
C CYS A 893 -26.48 18.32 -11.75
N VAL A 894 -26.53 17.04 -11.37
CA VAL A 894 -27.68 16.43 -10.68
C VAL A 894 -27.94 17.15 -9.34
N SER A 895 -26.92 17.28 -8.48
CA SER A 895 -27.08 17.95 -7.18
C SER A 895 -27.55 19.41 -7.33
N ARG A 896 -26.96 20.15 -8.30
CA ARG A 896 -27.40 21.51 -8.61
C ARG A 896 -28.87 21.56 -9.03
N ARG A 897 -29.29 20.74 -9.99
CA ARG A 897 -30.67 20.71 -10.50
C ARG A 897 -31.66 20.27 -9.43
N PHE A 898 -31.32 19.29 -8.61
CA PHE A 898 -32.16 18.87 -7.49
C PHE A 898 -32.44 20.05 -6.55
N ARG A 899 -31.41 20.84 -6.26
CA ARG A 899 -31.52 22.03 -5.41
C ARG A 899 -32.35 23.16 -6.07
N GLU A 900 -32.10 23.47 -7.35
CA GLU A 900 -32.79 24.52 -8.11
C GLU A 900 -34.27 24.18 -8.31
N GLU A 901 -34.62 22.92 -8.51
CA GLU A 901 -35.98 22.46 -8.75
C GLU A 901 -36.73 22.02 -7.48
N GLY A 902 -36.06 22.07 -6.30
CA GLY A 902 -36.66 21.71 -5.02
C GLY A 902 -36.97 20.22 -4.90
N ILE A 903 -36.19 19.36 -5.57
CA ILE A 903 -36.31 17.90 -5.51
C ILE A 903 -35.86 17.43 -4.11
N ARG A 904 -36.63 16.56 -3.48
CA ARG A 904 -36.36 15.99 -2.16
C ARG A 904 -35.62 14.66 -2.24
N SER A 905 -35.67 13.96 -3.35
CA SER A 905 -34.91 12.75 -3.64
C SER A 905 -33.42 13.02 -3.46
N LYS A 906 -32.63 12.01 -3.10
CA LYS A 906 -31.20 12.13 -2.75
C LYS A 906 -30.35 11.16 -3.54
N VAL A 907 -29.22 11.61 -4.07
CA VAL A 907 -28.16 10.71 -4.48
C VAL A 907 -27.55 10.10 -3.21
N ILE A 908 -27.45 8.78 -3.17
CA ILE A 908 -26.97 8.06 -1.96
C ILE A 908 -25.71 7.26 -2.18
N LEU A 909 -25.41 6.85 -3.42
CA LEU A 909 -24.19 6.12 -3.78
C LEU A 909 -23.69 6.53 -5.17
N GLN A 910 -22.37 6.43 -5.33
CA GLN A 910 -21.68 6.41 -6.62
C GLN A 910 -20.84 5.16 -6.68
N VAL A 911 -21.01 4.31 -7.69
CA VAL A 911 -20.32 3.02 -7.85
C VAL A 911 -19.81 2.89 -9.28
N HIS A 912 -18.50 3.06 -9.49
CA HIS A 912 -17.86 3.07 -10.81
C HIS A 912 -18.46 4.12 -11.76
N ASP A 913 -19.31 3.71 -12.68
CA ASP A 913 -20.02 4.52 -13.68
C ASP A 913 -21.54 4.62 -13.41
N GLU A 914 -21.98 4.21 -12.22
CA GLU A 914 -23.37 4.16 -11.74
C GLU A 914 -23.62 5.23 -10.67
N LEU A 915 -24.80 5.87 -10.72
CA LEU A 915 -25.38 6.68 -9.64
C LEU A 915 -26.63 5.98 -9.09
N VAL A 916 -26.71 5.91 -7.74
CA VAL A 916 -27.90 5.38 -7.06
C VAL A 916 -28.59 6.53 -6.34
N VAL A 917 -29.87 6.66 -6.57
CA VAL A 917 -30.73 7.71 -6.00
C VAL A 917 -31.83 7.08 -5.14
N ASP A 918 -31.98 7.56 -3.93
CA ASP A 918 -33.14 7.33 -3.07
C ASP A 918 -34.25 8.29 -3.48
N MET A 919 -35.16 7.80 -4.30
CA MET A 919 -36.07 8.60 -5.11
C MET A 919 -37.51 8.52 -4.58
N LEU A 920 -38.12 9.68 -4.29
CA LEU A 920 -39.54 9.76 -3.96
C LEU A 920 -40.40 9.30 -5.15
N ARG A 921 -41.38 8.43 -4.88
CA ARG A 921 -42.31 7.92 -5.90
C ARG A 921 -43.08 9.08 -6.61
N SER A 922 -43.37 10.17 -5.88
CA SER A 922 -44.01 11.37 -6.43
C SER A 922 -43.11 12.21 -7.36
N GLU A 923 -41.79 12.02 -7.31
CA GLU A 923 -40.81 12.75 -8.10
C GLU A 923 -40.22 11.91 -9.24
N GLN A 924 -40.67 10.65 -9.40
CA GLN A 924 -40.04 9.63 -10.24
C GLN A 924 -39.72 10.11 -11.66
N GLU A 925 -40.74 10.55 -12.41
CA GLU A 925 -40.54 10.98 -13.80
C GLU A 925 -39.54 12.14 -13.91
N ARG A 926 -39.62 13.11 -12.95
CA ARG A 926 -38.75 14.28 -12.98
C ARG A 926 -37.32 13.95 -12.61
N VAL A 927 -37.12 13.10 -11.59
CA VAL A 927 -35.80 12.66 -11.15
C VAL A 927 -35.07 11.84 -12.24
N ILE A 928 -35.79 10.91 -12.89
CA ILE A 928 -35.23 10.13 -14.01
C ILE A 928 -34.81 11.09 -15.14
N ALA A 929 -35.65 12.06 -15.51
CA ALA A 929 -35.34 13.02 -16.57
C ALA A 929 -34.10 13.85 -16.21
N ILE A 930 -34.02 14.39 -14.97
CA ILE A 930 -32.87 15.20 -14.51
C ILE A 930 -31.59 14.39 -14.54
N VAL A 931 -31.62 13.18 -13.99
CA VAL A 931 -30.41 12.33 -13.89
C VAL A 931 -29.93 11.92 -15.28
N THR A 932 -30.85 11.48 -16.16
CA THR A 932 -30.50 11.08 -17.53
C THR A 932 -29.93 12.26 -18.31
N GLU A 933 -30.62 13.43 -18.32
CA GLU A 933 -30.14 14.61 -19.01
C GLU A 933 -28.78 15.11 -18.48
N ALA A 934 -28.59 15.13 -17.16
CA ALA A 934 -27.35 15.57 -16.56
C ALA A 934 -26.17 14.65 -16.89
N MET A 935 -26.39 13.34 -16.86
CA MET A 935 -25.36 12.36 -17.21
C MET A 935 -25.07 12.37 -18.72
N GLU A 936 -26.07 12.36 -19.59
CA GLU A 936 -25.86 12.38 -21.05
C GLU A 936 -25.21 13.65 -21.57
N SER A 937 -25.45 14.80 -20.91
CA SER A 937 -24.88 16.11 -21.28
C SER A 937 -23.60 16.49 -20.58
N ALA A 938 -23.04 15.61 -19.71
CA ALA A 938 -21.86 15.90 -18.90
C ALA A 938 -20.59 16.21 -19.71
N ALA A 939 -20.51 15.73 -20.94
CA ALA A 939 -19.40 16.05 -21.86
C ALA A 939 -19.85 16.08 -23.30
N ALA A 940 -19.30 17.01 -24.09
CA ALA A 940 -19.48 17.08 -25.52
C ALA A 940 -18.49 16.18 -26.25
N LEU A 941 -18.85 14.92 -26.45
CA LEU A 941 -18.06 13.96 -27.18
C LEU A 941 -18.45 13.83 -28.64
N ARG A 942 -17.61 13.23 -29.49
CA ARG A 942 -17.97 12.85 -30.89
C ARG A 942 -19.01 11.74 -30.92
N VAL A 943 -19.17 11.01 -29.83
CA VAL A 943 -20.15 9.95 -29.65
C VAL A 943 -21.02 10.31 -28.46
N ARG A 944 -22.35 10.29 -28.63
CA ARG A 944 -23.30 10.60 -27.55
C ARG A 944 -23.08 9.68 -26.35
N LEU A 945 -23.06 10.25 -25.13
CA LEU A 945 -23.21 9.49 -23.91
C LEU A 945 -24.64 8.92 -23.80
N VAL A 946 -24.76 7.69 -23.31
CA VAL A 946 -26.05 7.02 -23.14
C VAL A 946 -26.08 6.46 -21.72
N VAL A 947 -27.22 6.61 -21.07
CA VAL A 947 -27.46 6.18 -19.70
C VAL A 947 -28.61 5.18 -19.65
N ASP A 948 -28.36 4.04 -19.04
CA ASP A 948 -29.37 3.03 -18.75
C ASP A 948 -29.93 3.28 -17.34
N CYS A 949 -31.24 3.40 -17.21
CA CYS A 949 -31.91 3.68 -15.95
C CYS A 949 -32.84 2.53 -15.57
N GLY A 950 -32.70 2.04 -14.34
CA GLY A 950 -33.62 1.06 -13.76
C GLY A 950 -34.18 1.54 -12.41
N VAL A 951 -35.36 1.10 -12.06
CA VAL A 951 -36.08 1.48 -10.83
C VAL A 951 -36.57 0.23 -10.11
N GLY A 952 -36.36 0.16 -8.80
CA GLY A 952 -36.78 -1.00 -8.02
C GLY A 952 -36.98 -0.71 -6.53
N ASP A 953 -37.54 -1.68 -5.83
CA ASP A 953 -37.71 -1.64 -4.38
C ASP A 953 -36.43 -2.04 -3.62
N ASN A 954 -35.36 -2.37 -4.34
CA ASN A 954 -34.00 -2.57 -3.84
C ASN A 954 -32.98 -2.34 -4.96
N TRP A 955 -31.70 -2.25 -4.59
CA TRP A 955 -30.64 -1.96 -5.55
C TRP A 955 -30.47 -3.05 -6.62
N LEU A 956 -30.73 -4.33 -6.29
CA LEU A 956 -30.65 -5.42 -7.28
C LEU A 956 -31.72 -5.29 -8.38
N GLU A 957 -32.93 -4.88 -8.01
CA GLU A 957 -34.04 -4.70 -8.94
C GLU A 957 -33.89 -3.41 -9.77
N ALA A 958 -33.26 -2.41 -9.19
CA ALA A 958 -32.97 -1.15 -9.88
C ALA A 958 -31.79 -1.26 -10.88
N HIS A 959 -30.89 -2.24 -10.73
CA HIS A 959 -29.69 -2.44 -11.59
C HIS A 959 -29.97 -3.54 -12.60
#